data_47c481a82ad88cbc0a3f9f6d95cb235d
#
_entry.id   47c481a82ad88cbc0a3f9f6d95cb235d
#
_cell.length_a   1.000
_cell.length_b   1.000
_cell.length_c   1.000
_cell.angle_alpha   90.00
_cell.angle_beta   90.00
_cell.angle_gamma   90.00
#
_symmetry.space_group_name_H-M   'P 1'
#
loop_
_entity.id
_entity.type
_entity.pdbx_description
1 polymer ?
#
loop_
_entity_poly.entity_id
_entity_poly.type
_entity_poly.pdbx_seq_one_letter_code
_entity_poly.pdbx_strand_id
1 'polypeptide(L)'
;MKLKFTIQYGTQWGENLYVAITYTSKDTEKVRCLPMTTDDGWHWELETSAVESRQHPVETITYFYYVADAEGNELRREWTGVPRTYYFDATKNYVMPDLWRDVPLQYHLYSKACQLTIGLPSDDALKIQRVPLYRKTIVFRVSAPQLRSGQSVAILGSHPALGSWNPARYLRMEPLGLCEWLLSVNVDAILLPLEFKYVIVDDATHALVAWEEGDNRTTEGMLPSDQASVPDGTVLVVYGESLRVKEQTWRAAGVCVPVFSLRSNNSCGVGDFGDLRLLVDWAVATGMKIIQVLPVNDTTVSCTWSDSYPYNIVSAFALHPQYLDLHALGPLRDKKRQTAFLRQQGELNSLGYTDYEAVQRVKYEYVRAVFEERGRQTLESKEFKQWFACNRDWLEPYAKWSGVISHSTLHTPPSSKQSPPVSIIYFLQYHLHLQLKAAADYARSKGVVLKGDLPIGVNRESVETATHPEFFHLDCSTGASPDAHSSTGDNWGFPTYDFSRREEIVSRREERGVRSEISSSAEYAGGTLSADHSHSTLHTPPSSIIDWFQLRLKWMEQYFDAVRIDHVLGFFRIWEIPEDAVFAVLGHFSPSLPMTQGEIEYFGLPFRKDLFTRPFINDRVLQRLFGLHVGYVKEHFLIPRSYGLYDLKAEYDTQQKVRQAFEGKNDENSLWIRDGLYRLVSDVLFLEDPRQPDMYHPRIGATQEPVFDALTPEEKDAYVRLYNNYFYQRHNMFWGATAMHRLTEVFGHTRMLCCAEDLGMLPDCVQPVLDQLRILTLEIQSMPKQSGFEFAHLDGNPYRSVATISTHDMPPLRLWWEESPERTQRYYVSMLQKQGRAPEHLPAHLAEEIIARHLYCPSMLCILSLQDWLAMDSELRGKHPREERINVPSDPYNHWKYRMHLTLEDLIAATKYNNKVRTMITRSKR
;
A
#
# COMPACT_ATOMS: atom_id res chain seq x y z
N MET A 1 -30.19 -15.08 28.97
CA MET A 1 -29.30 -15.62 27.95
C MET A 1 -27.85 -15.28 28.31
N LYS A 2 -26.98 -16.29 28.30
CA LYS A 2 -25.58 -16.14 28.65
C LYS A 2 -24.69 -16.38 27.42
N LEU A 3 -23.60 -15.60 27.31
CA LEU A 3 -22.52 -15.78 26.36
C LEU A 3 -21.28 -16.17 27.16
N LYS A 4 -20.68 -17.30 26.85
CA LYS A 4 -19.42 -17.75 27.44
C LYS A 4 -18.37 -17.83 26.35
N PHE A 5 -17.30 -17.04 26.52
CA PHE A 5 -16.12 -17.03 25.66
C PHE A 5 -14.96 -17.67 26.42
N THR A 6 -14.21 -18.55 25.78
CA THR A 6 -12.97 -19.11 26.30
C THR A 6 -11.92 -19.10 25.20
N ILE A 7 -10.67 -18.76 25.52
CA ILE A 7 -9.58 -18.72 24.56
C ILE A 7 -8.25 -19.01 25.25
N GLN A 8 -7.35 -19.72 24.55
CA GLN A 8 -5.98 -19.94 24.97
C GLN A 8 -5.08 -18.95 24.24
N TYR A 9 -4.43 -18.04 25.01
CA TYR A 9 -3.51 -17.05 24.46
C TYR A 9 -2.55 -16.55 25.55
N GLY A 10 -1.24 -16.64 25.28
CA GLY A 10 -0.22 -16.18 26.21
C GLY A 10 -0.06 -14.65 26.18
N THR A 11 -0.21 -14.00 27.34
CA THR A 11 0.04 -12.56 27.51
C THR A 11 1.28 -12.33 28.37
N GLN A 12 1.83 -11.13 28.31
CA GLN A 12 2.92 -10.69 29.18
C GLN A 12 2.37 -10.04 30.44
N TRP A 13 3.24 -9.86 31.44
CA TRP A 13 2.86 -9.16 32.68
C TRP A 13 2.45 -7.72 32.38
N GLY A 14 1.27 -7.31 32.85
CA GLY A 14 0.67 -6.00 32.57
C GLY A 14 -0.23 -5.95 31.34
N GLU A 15 -0.32 -7.03 30.56
CA GLU A 15 -1.24 -7.15 29.45
C GLU A 15 -2.54 -7.86 29.85
N ASN A 16 -3.67 -7.41 29.33
CA ASN A 16 -4.99 -7.99 29.52
C ASN A 16 -5.64 -8.36 28.19
N LEU A 17 -6.38 -9.47 28.16
CA LEU A 17 -7.13 -9.89 27.00
C LEU A 17 -8.58 -9.38 27.10
N TYR A 18 -9.06 -8.84 26.00
CA TYR A 18 -10.44 -8.31 25.85
C TYR A 18 -11.18 -9.01 24.72
N VAL A 19 -12.50 -9.06 24.82
CA VAL A 19 -13.37 -9.37 23.70
C VAL A 19 -14.21 -8.13 23.35
N ALA A 20 -14.13 -7.70 22.09
CA ALA A 20 -15.00 -6.67 21.53
C ALA A 20 -16.22 -7.35 20.89
N ILE A 21 -17.42 -7.04 21.37
CA ILE A 21 -18.67 -7.64 20.91
C ILE A 21 -19.56 -6.56 20.31
N THR A 22 -19.90 -6.72 19.04
CA THR A 22 -20.86 -5.88 18.31
C THR A 22 -22.20 -6.60 18.23
N TYR A 23 -23.22 -5.99 18.79
CA TYR A 23 -24.61 -6.44 18.74
C TYR A 23 -25.33 -5.66 17.66
N THR A 24 -25.80 -6.32 16.61
CA THR A 24 -26.51 -5.69 15.48
C THR A 24 -27.99 -6.06 15.51
N SER A 25 -28.85 -5.06 15.40
CA SER A 25 -30.28 -5.18 15.16
C SER A 25 -30.64 -4.46 13.85
N LYS A 26 -31.92 -4.46 13.43
CA LYS A 26 -32.34 -3.85 12.15
C LYS A 26 -31.81 -2.41 11.93
N ASP A 27 -31.81 -1.61 13.01
CA ASP A 27 -31.60 -0.15 12.91
C ASP A 27 -30.50 0.36 13.85
N THR A 28 -29.89 -0.50 14.65
CA THR A 28 -28.91 -0.10 15.66
C THR A 28 -27.74 -1.07 15.77
N GLU A 29 -26.57 -0.54 16.00
CA GLU A 29 -25.37 -1.28 16.31
C GLU A 29 -24.81 -0.82 17.66
N LYS A 30 -24.47 -1.77 18.53
CA LYS A 30 -23.91 -1.48 19.86
C LYS A 30 -22.67 -2.30 20.11
N VAL A 31 -21.55 -1.63 20.38
CA VAL A 31 -20.27 -2.27 20.71
C VAL A 31 -20.06 -2.29 22.21
N ARG A 32 -19.51 -3.40 22.72
CA ARG A 32 -19.03 -3.56 24.10
C ARG A 32 -17.64 -4.19 24.08
N CYS A 33 -16.68 -3.54 24.71
CA CYS A 33 -15.34 -4.10 24.95
C CYS A 33 -15.33 -4.60 26.41
N LEU A 34 -15.07 -5.88 26.63
CA LEU A 34 -15.13 -6.50 27.94
C LEU A 34 -13.82 -7.21 28.25
N PRO A 35 -13.20 -6.95 29.44
CA PRO A 35 -12.02 -7.67 29.87
C PRO A 35 -12.36 -9.14 30.16
N MET A 36 -11.45 -10.03 29.80
CA MET A 36 -11.49 -11.43 30.18
C MET A 36 -10.73 -11.67 31.50
N THR A 37 -10.97 -12.80 32.12
CA THR A 37 -10.28 -13.20 33.36
C THR A 37 -9.40 -14.42 33.13
N THR A 38 -8.29 -14.49 33.86
CA THR A 38 -7.33 -15.60 33.81
C THR A 38 -6.70 -15.83 35.20
N ASP A 39 -6.36 -17.09 35.49
CA ASP A 39 -5.58 -17.45 36.71
C ASP A 39 -4.11 -17.73 36.38
N ASP A 40 -3.78 -17.98 35.10
CA ASP A 40 -2.46 -18.44 34.68
C ASP A 40 -1.80 -17.59 33.54
N GLY A 41 -2.52 -16.57 33.05
CA GLY A 41 -2.05 -15.74 31.93
C GLY A 41 -2.10 -16.43 30.57
N TRP A 42 -2.66 -17.65 30.51
CA TRP A 42 -2.76 -18.46 29.29
C TRP A 42 -4.20 -18.84 28.93
N HIS A 43 -5.02 -19.25 29.92
CA HIS A 43 -6.41 -19.60 29.74
C HIS A 43 -7.29 -18.42 30.14
N TRP A 44 -8.02 -17.86 29.19
CA TRP A 44 -8.84 -16.70 29.41
C TRP A 44 -10.32 -17.06 29.26
N GLU A 45 -11.17 -16.54 30.16
CA GLU A 45 -12.60 -16.74 30.08
C GLU A 45 -13.39 -15.46 30.37
N LEU A 46 -14.58 -15.37 29.77
CA LEU A 46 -15.58 -14.35 30.05
C LEU A 46 -16.97 -14.95 29.97
N GLU A 47 -17.76 -14.77 31.02
CA GLU A 47 -19.20 -15.03 31.02
C GLU A 47 -19.92 -13.69 31.12
N THR A 48 -20.81 -13.40 30.16
CA THR A 48 -21.57 -12.16 30.13
C THR A 48 -23.02 -12.42 29.70
N SER A 49 -23.90 -11.48 29.99
CA SER A 49 -25.26 -11.50 29.47
C SER A 49 -25.37 -10.63 28.24
N ALA A 50 -26.02 -11.11 27.17
CA ALA A 50 -26.25 -10.30 26.01
C ALA A 50 -27.13 -9.08 26.35
N VAL A 51 -26.92 -7.98 25.63
CA VAL A 51 -27.71 -6.77 25.78
C VAL A 51 -29.06 -6.99 25.12
N GLU A 52 -30.11 -7.07 25.92
CA GLU A 52 -31.49 -7.11 25.42
C GLU A 52 -32.04 -5.70 25.33
N SER A 53 -32.57 -5.36 24.16
CA SER A 53 -33.50 -4.23 24.01
C SER A 53 -34.86 -4.79 23.66
N ARG A 54 -35.89 -4.49 24.46
CA ARG A 54 -37.27 -4.90 24.18
C ARG A 54 -37.84 -4.30 22.90
N GLN A 55 -37.25 -3.17 22.43
CA GLN A 55 -37.73 -2.44 21.25
C GLN A 55 -37.00 -2.87 19.96
N HIS A 56 -35.72 -3.32 20.05
CA HIS A 56 -34.90 -3.73 18.92
C HIS A 56 -34.16 -5.03 19.27
N PRO A 57 -34.73 -6.21 18.96
CA PRO A 57 -34.09 -7.48 19.25
C PRO A 57 -32.79 -7.60 18.46
N VAL A 58 -31.73 -8.04 19.12
CA VAL A 58 -30.46 -8.34 18.48
C VAL A 58 -30.62 -9.52 17.52
N GLU A 59 -30.19 -9.34 16.29
CA GLU A 59 -30.28 -10.37 15.25
C GLU A 59 -28.95 -11.09 15.05
N THR A 60 -27.82 -10.35 15.18
CA THR A 60 -26.50 -10.92 15.01
C THR A 60 -25.51 -10.42 16.05
N ILE A 61 -24.51 -11.26 16.32
CA ILE A 61 -23.35 -10.93 17.16
C ILE A 61 -22.12 -11.07 16.28
N THR A 62 -21.27 -10.03 16.26
CA THR A 62 -19.91 -10.06 15.71
C THR A 62 -18.92 -9.82 16.82
N TYR A 63 -17.84 -10.58 16.92
CA TYR A 63 -16.83 -10.35 17.95
C TYR A 63 -15.42 -10.67 17.48
N PHE A 64 -14.44 -10.10 18.19
CA PHE A 64 -13.01 -10.40 18.05
C PHE A 64 -12.28 -10.19 19.37
N TYR A 65 -11.05 -10.74 19.44
CA TYR A 65 -10.19 -10.63 20.62
C TYR A 65 -9.06 -9.64 20.37
N TYR A 66 -8.70 -8.88 21.41
CA TYR A 66 -7.53 -7.99 21.39
C TYR A 66 -6.85 -7.93 22.76
N VAL A 67 -5.56 -7.63 22.75
CA VAL A 67 -4.75 -7.43 23.97
C VAL A 67 -4.54 -5.95 24.15
N ALA A 68 -4.74 -5.49 25.40
CA ALA A 68 -4.47 -4.11 25.80
C ALA A 68 -3.49 -4.08 26.99
N ASP A 69 -2.82 -2.93 27.16
CA ASP A 69 -1.99 -2.64 28.34
C ASP A 69 -2.83 -2.35 29.58
N ALA A 70 -2.15 -2.00 30.68
CA ALA A 70 -2.81 -1.68 31.96
C ALA A 70 -3.64 -0.39 31.90
N GLU A 71 -3.31 0.50 30.96
CA GLU A 71 -4.01 1.76 30.69
C GLU A 71 -5.21 1.58 29.75
N GLY A 72 -5.37 0.39 29.14
CA GLY A 72 -6.47 0.07 28.22
C GLY A 72 -6.14 0.31 26.74
N ASN A 73 -4.91 0.71 26.42
CA ASN A 73 -4.50 0.92 25.03
C ASN A 73 -4.33 -0.41 24.30
N GLU A 74 -4.91 -0.54 23.13
CA GLU A 74 -4.79 -1.74 22.32
C GLU A 74 -3.36 -1.94 21.83
N LEU A 75 -2.75 -3.07 22.18
CA LEU A 75 -1.39 -3.45 21.79
C LEU A 75 -1.40 -4.30 20.51
N ARG A 76 -2.36 -5.24 20.41
CA ARG A 76 -2.51 -6.15 19.27
C ARG A 76 -3.88 -6.80 19.27
N ARG A 77 -4.38 -7.13 18.09
CA ARG A 77 -5.65 -7.87 17.91
C ARG A 77 -5.49 -9.08 17.01
N GLU A 78 -6.42 -10.02 17.11
CA GLU A 78 -6.50 -11.12 16.17
C GLU A 78 -6.87 -10.65 14.76
N TRP A 79 -6.62 -11.48 13.75
CA TRP A 79 -7.02 -11.19 12.39
C TRP A 79 -8.54 -11.14 12.24
N THR A 80 -9.05 -10.02 11.71
CA THR A 80 -10.48 -9.73 11.57
C THR A 80 -10.95 -9.72 10.11
N GLY A 81 -10.11 -10.06 9.14
CA GLY A 81 -10.44 -10.04 7.71
C GLY A 81 -11.64 -10.94 7.33
N VAL A 82 -11.92 -11.97 8.15
CA VAL A 82 -13.20 -12.72 8.13
C VAL A 82 -13.81 -12.63 9.52
N PRO A 83 -14.91 -11.87 9.73
CA PRO A 83 -15.45 -11.64 11.06
C PRO A 83 -16.10 -12.89 11.66
N ARG A 84 -16.00 -13.04 13.00
CA ARG A 84 -16.75 -14.06 13.76
C ARG A 84 -18.18 -13.56 13.96
N THR A 85 -19.02 -13.70 12.95
CA THR A 85 -20.41 -13.25 13.01
C THR A 85 -21.34 -14.44 13.01
N TYR A 86 -22.33 -14.42 13.91
CA TYR A 86 -23.32 -15.48 14.07
C TYR A 86 -24.71 -14.88 14.19
N TYR A 87 -25.70 -15.58 13.59
CA TYR A 87 -27.11 -15.33 13.90
C TYR A 87 -27.40 -15.69 15.37
N PHE A 88 -28.24 -14.91 16.01
CA PHE A 88 -28.41 -14.93 17.43
C PHE A 88 -29.86 -15.15 17.83
N ASP A 89 -30.12 -16.18 18.63
CA ASP A 89 -31.42 -16.49 19.21
C ASP A 89 -31.42 -16.18 20.72
N ALA A 90 -32.22 -15.19 21.12
CA ALA A 90 -32.35 -14.70 22.49
C ALA A 90 -32.81 -15.78 23.51
N THR A 91 -33.31 -16.90 23.04
CA THR A 91 -33.81 -18.01 23.91
C THR A 91 -32.72 -19.03 24.24
N LYS A 92 -31.52 -18.89 23.63
CA LYS A 92 -30.38 -19.82 23.77
C LYS A 92 -29.25 -19.22 24.58
N ASN A 93 -28.41 -20.08 25.18
CA ASN A 93 -27.09 -19.74 25.67
C ASN A 93 -26.06 -20.14 24.63
N TYR A 94 -24.92 -19.43 24.60
CA TYR A 94 -23.85 -19.67 23.62
C TYR A 94 -22.55 -19.94 24.37
N VAL A 95 -21.81 -20.96 23.93
CA VAL A 95 -20.44 -21.28 24.36
C VAL A 95 -19.53 -21.23 23.15
N MET A 96 -18.51 -20.39 23.21
CA MET A 96 -17.55 -20.09 22.14
C MET A 96 -16.13 -20.39 22.62
N PRO A 97 -15.67 -21.67 22.49
CA PRO A 97 -14.29 -22.04 22.76
C PRO A 97 -13.46 -21.70 21.54
N ASP A 98 -12.78 -20.56 21.58
CA ASP A 98 -12.07 -20.00 20.46
C ASP A 98 -10.55 -20.21 20.56
N LEU A 99 -9.87 -20.05 19.43
CA LEU A 99 -8.43 -19.91 19.31
C LEU A 99 -8.11 -18.53 18.74
N TRP A 100 -6.98 -17.96 19.15
CA TRP A 100 -6.49 -16.72 18.54
C TRP A 100 -6.22 -16.91 17.06
N ARG A 101 -6.66 -15.97 16.23
CA ARG A 101 -6.48 -16.04 14.79
C ARG A 101 -5.37 -15.09 14.35
N ASP A 102 -4.25 -15.64 13.92
CA ASP A 102 -3.25 -14.92 13.14
C ASP A 102 -3.68 -14.81 11.67
N VAL A 103 -3.03 -13.93 10.92
CA VAL A 103 -3.23 -13.87 9.47
C VAL A 103 -2.89 -15.25 8.88
N PRO A 104 -3.83 -15.90 8.15
CA PRO A 104 -3.63 -17.27 7.66
C PRO A 104 -2.36 -17.42 6.82
N LEU A 105 -1.68 -18.55 6.92
CA LEU A 105 -0.49 -18.84 6.11
C LEU A 105 -0.78 -18.72 4.61
N GLN A 106 -1.98 -19.13 4.20
CA GLN A 106 -2.45 -19.05 2.81
C GLN A 106 -3.33 -17.82 2.57
N TYR A 107 -3.03 -16.70 3.22
CA TYR A 107 -3.81 -15.47 3.13
C TYR A 107 -4.03 -14.99 1.69
N HIS A 108 -3.06 -15.20 0.80
CA HIS A 108 -3.21 -14.87 -0.63
C HIS A 108 -4.43 -15.51 -1.30
N LEU A 109 -4.90 -16.68 -0.82
CA LEU A 109 -6.10 -17.35 -1.35
C LEU A 109 -7.39 -16.58 -1.05
N TYR A 110 -7.40 -15.71 -0.05
CA TYR A 110 -8.52 -14.82 0.25
C TYR A 110 -8.51 -13.56 -0.63
N SER A 111 -7.41 -13.27 -1.32
CA SER A 111 -7.29 -12.09 -2.15
C SER A 111 -8.11 -12.20 -3.44
N LYS A 112 -8.70 -11.08 -3.88
CA LYS A 112 -9.40 -10.99 -5.17
C LYS A 112 -8.50 -11.41 -6.33
N ALA A 113 -7.22 -11.06 -6.29
CA ALA A 113 -6.24 -11.40 -7.33
C ALA A 113 -6.08 -12.91 -7.50
N CYS A 114 -5.93 -13.66 -6.42
CA CYS A 114 -5.80 -15.11 -6.48
C CYS A 114 -7.12 -15.75 -6.92
N GLN A 115 -8.24 -15.38 -6.29
CA GLN A 115 -9.56 -15.93 -6.59
C GLN A 115 -9.93 -15.73 -8.08
N LEU A 116 -9.70 -14.55 -8.62
CA LEU A 116 -9.94 -14.23 -10.02
C LEU A 116 -9.14 -15.14 -10.98
N THR A 117 -7.86 -15.33 -10.70
CA THR A 117 -6.96 -16.07 -11.60
C THR A 117 -7.13 -17.58 -11.56
N ILE A 118 -7.61 -18.14 -10.45
CA ILE A 118 -7.88 -19.57 -10.29
C ILE A 118 -9.36 -19.93 -10.45
N GLY A 119 -10.21 -18.95 -10.76
CA GLY A 119 -11.64 -19.15 -11.01
C GLY A 119 -12.45 -19.53 -9.78
N LEU A 120 -12.10 -19.00 -8.60
CA LEU A 120 -12.88 -19.19 -7.38
C LEU A 120 -14.09 -18.24 -7.33
N PRO A 121 -15.21 -18.65 -6.68
CA PRO A 121 -16.32 -17.74 -6.44
C PRO A 121 -15.84 -16.54 -5.59
N SER A 122 -16.08 -15.34 -6.06
CA SER A 122 -15.81 -14.10 -5.34
C SER A 122 -17.09 -13.62 -4.66
N ASP A 123 -17.35 -14.11 -3.44
CA ASP A 123 -18.38 -13.51 -2.57
C ASP A 123 -17.71 -12.45 -1.68
N ASP A 124 -18.05 -11.20 -1.90
CA ASP A 124 -17.42 -10.05 -1.24
C ASP A 124 -17.96 -9.76 0.17
N ALA A 125 -18.99 -10.45 0.61
CA ALA A 125 -19.62 -10.26 1.91
C ALA A 125 -20.02 -11.57 2.58
N LEU A 126 -19.96 -11.58 3.92
CA LEU A 126 -20.47 -12.67 4.72
C LEU A 126 -22.03 -12.63 4.71
N LYS A 127 -22.65 -13.70 4.24
CA LYS A 127 -24.10 -13.87 4.22
C LYS A 127 -24.52 -14.62 5.47
N ILE A 128 -24.96 -13.90 6.50
CA ILE A 128 -25.37 -14.51 7.75
C ILE A 128 -26.72 -15.19 7.55
N GLN A 129 -26.75 -16.49 7.77
CA GLN A 129 -27.97 -17.28 7.61
C GLN A 129 -28.51 -17.72 8.97
N ARG A 130 -29.86 -17.76 9.10
CA ARG A 130 -30.53 -18.40 10.22
C ARG A 130 -30.41 -19.90 10.04
N VAL A 131 -29.74 -20.57 10.97
CA VAL A 131 -29.63 -22.02 11.01
C VAL A 131 -30.63 -22.60 12.03
N PRO A 132 -31.11 -23.82 11.84
CA PRO A 132 -31.94 -24.49 12.82
C PRO A 132 -31.19 -24.63 14.16
N LEU A 133 -31.86 -24.24 15.27
CA LEU A 133 -31.31 -24.42 16.60
C LEU A 133 -32.22 -25.39 17.36
N TYR A 134 -31.63 -26.39 17.99
CA TYR A 134 -32.29 -27.46 18.69
C TYR A 134 -32.23 -27.26 20.20
N ARG A 135 -32.72 -28.22 20.98
CA ARG A 135 -32.61 -28.20 22.44
C ARG A 135 -31.12 -28.19 22.86
N LYS A 136 -30.29 -29.01 22.19
CA LYS A 136 -28.83 -29.01 22.28
C LYS A 136 -28.26 -28.90 20.87
N THR A 137 -27.41 -27.90 20.62
CA THR A 137 -26.91 -27.61 19.26
C THR A 137 -25.41 -27.52 19.25
N ILE A 138 -24.78 -28.12 18.23
CA ILE A 138 -23.41 -27.73 17.81
C ILE A 138 -23.51 -27.01 16.46
N VAL A 139 -22.88 -25.84 16.38
CA VAL A 139 -22.69 -25.11 15.14
C VAL A 139 -21.23 -25.26 14.72
N PHE A 140 -20.99 -26.02 13.64
CA PHE A 140 -19.66 -26.16 13.04
C PHE A 140 -19.45 -25.05 12.02
N ARG A 141 -18.29 -24.40 12.07
CA ARG A 141 -17.88 -23.40 11.11
C ARG A 141 -16.43 -23.64 10.67
N VAL A 142 -16.13 -23.49 9.37
CA VAL A 142 -14.78 -23.70 8.82
C VAL A 142 -14.56 -22.78 7.63
N SER A 143 -13.34 -22.31 7.49
CA SER A 143 -12.85 -21.54 6.35
C SER A 143 -12.24 -22.45 5.30
N ALA A 144 -12.61 -22.31 4.03
CA ALA A 144 -12.12 -23.16 2.95
C ALA A 144 -11.78 -22.37 1.67
N PRO A 145 -10.76 -21.49 1.71
CA PRO A 145 -10.38 -20.64 0.56
C PRO A 145 -9.78 -21.43 -0.60
N GLN A 146 -9.45 -22.72 -0.42
CA GLN A 146 -8.82 -23.58 -1.42
C GLN A 146 -9.81 -24.26 -2.36
N LEU A 147 -11.13 -24.15 -2.07
CA LEU A 147 -12.16 -24.83 -2.86
C LEU A 147 -12.23 -24.27 -4.28
N ARG A 148 -12.43 -25.18 -5.25
CA ARG A 148 -12.69 -24.81 -6.63
C ARG A 148 -14.18 -24.62 -6.89
N SER A 149 -14.52 -23.94 -7.98
CA SER A 149 -15.90 -23.86 -8.43
C SER A 149 -16.50 -25.28 -8.64
N GLY A 150 -17.74 -25.48 -8.16
CA GLY A 150 -18.38 -26.79 -8.20
C GLY A 150 -18.00 -27.75 -7.07
N GLN A 151 -17.32 -27.26 -6.03
CA GLN A 151 -17.00 -28.00 -4.82
C GLN A 151 -17.66 -27.37 -3.60
N SER A 152 -17.98 -28.20 -2.62
CA SER A 152 -18.54 -27.82 -1.33
C SER A 152 -17.82 -28.49 -0.17
N VAL A 153 -17.95 -27.92 1.03
CA VAL A 153 -17.49 -28.55 2.26
C VAL A 153 -18.61 -29.40 2.85
N ALA A 154 -18.25 -30.57 3.39
CA ALA A 154 -19.10 -31.38 4.21
C ALA A 154 -18.36 -31.84 5.46
N ILE A 155 -19.06 -32.45 6.41
CA ILE A 155 -18.51 -33.02 7.64
C ILE A 155 -18.86 -34.49 7.76
N LEU A 156 -17.93 -35.27 8.27
CA LEU A 156 -18.10 -36.67 8.69
C LEU A 156 -17.51 -36.84 10.09
N GLY A 157 -18.07 -37.75 10.88
CA GLY A 157 -17.59 -37.96 12.24
C GLY A 157 -17.95 -39.34 12.79
N SER A 158 -17.51 -39.61 14.00
CA SER A 158 -17.65 -40.91 14.68
C SER A 158 -19.10 -41.27 15.00
N HIS A 159 -19.98 -40.30 15.23
CA HIS A 159 -21.38 -40.55 15.62
C HIS A 159 -22.29 -40.70 14.40
N PRO A 160 -23.38 -41.49 14.48
CA PRO A 160 -24.37 -41.65 13.40
C PRO A 160 -24.95 -40.32 12.88
N ALA A 161 -25.14 -39.32 13.77
CA ALA A 161 -25.55 -37.97 13.39
C ALA A 161 -24.55 -37.24 12.51
N LEU A 162 -23.29 -37.65 12.46
CA LEU A 162 -22.23 -37.18 11.55
C LEU A 162 -21.80 -38.28 10.53
N GLY A 163 -22.69 -39.23 10.23
CA GLY A 163 -22.51 -40.23 9.18
C GLY A 163 -21.62 -41.41 9.53
N SER A 164 -21.13 -41.57 10.78
CA SER A 164 -20.31 -42.72 11.22
C SER A 164 -19.12 -43.02 10.28
N TRP A 165 -18.41 -42.01 9.86
CA TRP A 165 -17.28 -42.09 8.91
C TRP A 165 -17.63 -42.71 7.53
N ASN A 166 -18.94 -42.87 7.20
CA ASN A 166 -19.37 -43.38 5.91
C ASN A 166 -19.36 -42.30 4.84
N PRO A 167 -18.50 -42.36 3.79
CA PRO A 167 -18.42 -41.34 2.74
C PRO A 167 -19.74 -41.06 2.01
N ALA A 168 -20.69 -42.00 2.04
CA ALA A 168 -22.02 -41.81 1.44
C ALA A 168 -23.03 -41.08 2.35
N ARG A 169 -22.64 -40.78 3.60
CA ARG A 169 -23.51 -40.19 4.63
C ARG A 169 -22.96 -38.89 5.19
N TYR A 170 -22.13 -38.16 4.43
CA TYR A 170 -21.64 -36.84 4.86
C TYR A 170 -22.79 -35.83 5.04
N LEU A 171 -22.60 -34.89 5.94
CA LEU A 171 -23.49 -33.74 6.09
C LEU A 171 -22.88 -32.55 5.37
N ARG A 172 -23.58 -32.06 4.35
CA ARG A 172 -23.17 -30.90 3.59
C ARG A 172 -23.29 -29.64 4.43
N MET A 173 -22.30 -28.76 4.35
CA MET A 173 -22.32 -27.44 4.98
C MET A 173 -22.88 -26.40 4.02
N GLU A 174 -23.41 -25.32 4.58
CA GLU A 174 -23.93 -24.18 3.83
C GLU A 174 -22.85 -23.10 3.66
N PRO A 175 -22.69 -22.52 2.47
CA PRO A 175 -21.74 -21.43 2.25
C PRO A 175 -22.26 -20.13 2.86
N LEU A 176 -21.38 -19.42 3.59
CA LEU A 176 -21.67 -18.10 4.17
C LEU A 176 -21.09 -16.93 3.35
N GLY A 177 -20.34 -17.19 2.29
CA GLY A 177 -19.48 -16.19 1.64
C GLY A 177 -18.13 -16.02 2.34
N LEU A 178 -17.22 -15.22 1.81
CA LEU A 178 -15.84 -15.05 2.32
C LEU A 178 -15.11 -16.37 2.57
N CYS A 179 -15.37 -17.39 1.76
CA CYS A 179 -14.82 -18.74 1.89
C CYS A 179 -15.26 -19.51 3.17
N GLU A 180 -16.26 -19.02 3.89
CA GLU A 180 -16.75 -19.65 5.12
C GLU A 180 -17.91 -20.61 4.86
N TRP A 181 -17.94 -21.70 5.65
CA TRP A 181 -18.96 -22.74 5.62
C TRP A 181 -19.49 -23.02 7.02
N LEU A 182 -20.79 -23.28 7.13
CA LEU A 182 -21.44 -23.48 8.42
C LEU A 182 -22.46 -24.62 8.37
N LEU A 183 -22.57 -25.37 9.48
CA LEU A 183 -23.58 -26.40 9.68
C LEU A 183 -24.03 -26.42 11.13
N SER A 184 -25.35 -26.48 11.34
CA SER A 184 -25.97 -26.69 12.64
C SER A 184 -26.40 -28.16 12.78
N VAL A 185 -26.04 -28.81 13.90
CA VAL A 185 -26.34 -30.21 14.18
C VAL A 185 -27.09 -30.35 15.50
N ASN A 186 -28.14 -31.14 15.48
CA ASN A 186 -28.83 -31.58 16.70
C ASN A 186 -27.97 -32.59 17.45
N VAL A 187 -27.66 -32.28 18.71
CA VAL A 187 -26.79 -33.12 19.55
C VAL A 187 -27.49 -33.57 20.84
N ASP A 188 -28.83 -33.65 20.84
CA ASP A 188 -29.61 -34.02 22.00
C ASP A 188 -29.21 -35.40 22.57
N ALA A 189 -28.89 -36.35 21.71
CA ALA A 189 -28.52 -37.71 22.05
C ALA A 189 -26.99 -38.01 21.95
N ILE A 190 -26.17 -36.97 21.81
CA ILE A 190 -24.74 -37.12 21.62
C ILE A 190 -23.98 -36.86 22.92
N LEU A 191 -23.05 -37.77 23.25
CA LEU A 191 -22.05 -37.57 24.29
C LEU A 191 -20.76 -37.02 23.67
N LEU A 192 -20.08 -36.15 24.42
CA LEU A 192 -18.78 -35.61 24.06
C LEU A 192 -17.67 -36.38 24.74
N PRO A 193 -16.44 -36.44 24.20
CA PRO A 193 -16.00 -35.72 22.99
C PRO A 193 -16.49 -36.38 21.69
N LEU A 194 -16.69 -35.59 20.66
CA LEU A 194 -17.07 -36.00 19.33
C LEU A 194 -15.88 -35.83 18.38
N GLU A 195 -15.53 -36.92 17.68
CA GLU A 195 -14.51 -36.87 16.63
C GLU A 195 -15.12 -36.59 15.26
N PHE A 196 -14.49 -35.74 14.46
CA PHE A 196 -14.96 -35.39 13.11
C PHE A 196 -13.82 -34.96 12.18
N LYS A 197 -14.10 -34.91 10.87
CA LYS A 197 -13.29 -34.29 9.82
C LYS A 197 -14.16 -33.54 8.84
N TYR A 198 -13.58 -32.48 8.28
CA TYR A 198 -14.16 -31.85 7.10
C TYR A 198 -13.72 -32.59 5.84
N VAL A 199 -14.58 -32.58 4.83
CA VAL A 199 -14.34 -33.24 3.54
C VAL A 199 -14.78 -32.33 2.40
N ILE A 200 -14.15 -32.49 1.24
CA ILE A 200 -14.52 -31.79 0.00
C ILE A 200 -15.41 -32.75 -0.81
N VAL A 201 -16.54 -32.24 -1.28
CA VAL A 201 -17.49 -32.98 -2.13
C VAL A 201 -17.70 -32.23 -3.45
N ASP A 202 -17.91 -32.99 -4.52
CA ASP A 202 -18.24 -32.47 -5.84
C ASP A 202 -19.73 -32.21 -5.94
N ASP A 203 -20.13 -31.02 -6.38
CA ASP A 203 -21.53 -30.60 -6.40
C ASP A 203 -22.37 -31.31 -7.46
N ALA A 204 -21.77 -31.72 -8.58
CA ALA A 204 -22.45 -32.35 -9.70
C ALA A 204 -22.62 -33.87 -9.50
N THR A 205 -21.58 -34.51 -8.98
CA THR A 205 -21.57 -35.97 -8.81
C THR A 205 -21.93 -36.41 -7.41
N HIS A 206 -21.96 -35.48 -6.43
CA HIS A 206 -22.11 -35.76 -5.00
C HIS A 206 -21.05 -36.73 -4.44
N ALA A 207 -19.96 -36.90 -5.13
CA ALA A 207 -18.87 -37.77 -4.70
C ALA A 207 -17.94 -37.05 -3.72
N LEU A 208 -17.42 -37.75 -2.74
CA LEU A 208 -16.37 -37.27 -1.87
C LEU A 208 -15.07 -37.16 -2.68
N VAL A 209 -14.51 -35.94 -2.76
CA VAL A 209 -13.30 -35.59 -3.52
C VAL A 209 -12.05 -35.81 -2.67
N ALA A 210 -12.06 -35.29 -1.45
CA ALA A 210 -10.92 -35.36 -0.55
C ALA A 210 -11.33 -35.26 0.92
N TRP A 211 -10.52 -35.90 1.77
CA TRP A 211 -10.54 -35.72 3.23
C TRP A 211 -9.55 -34.59 3.60
N GLU A 212 -9.84 -33.85 4.68
CA GLU A 212 -8.82 -32.98 5.25
C GLU A 212 -7.63 -33.79 5.80
N GLU A 213 -6.44 -33.16 5.78
CA GLU A 213 -5.18 -33.79 6.24
C GLU A 213 -5.07 -33.75 7.78
N GLY A 214 -4.11 -34.53 8.31
CA GLY A 214 -3.80 -34.58 9.74
C GLY A 214 -4.79 -35.43 10.54
N ASP A 215 -4.76 -35.29 11.86
CA ASP A 215 -5.60 -36.07 12.79
C ASP A 215 -7.07 -35.65 12.76
N ASN A 216 -7.94 -36.48 13.30
CA ASN A 216 -9.34 -36.15 13.50
C ASN A 216 -9.45 -34.90 14.40
N ARG A 217 -10.40 -34.04 14.09
CA ARG A 217 -10.79 -32.95 15.01
C ARG A 217 -11.63 -33.53 16.13
N THR A 218 -11.55 -32.91 17.30
CA THR A 218 -12.30 -33.32 18.46
C THR A 218 -12.97 -32.14 19.15
N THR A 219 -14.08 -32.39 19.82
CA THR A 219 -14.71 -31.43 20.74
C THR A 219 -14.17 -31.55 22.18
N GLU A 220 -13.12 -32.31 22.39
CA GLU A 220 -12.48 -32.48 23.70
C GLU A 220 -11.98 -31.13 24.24
N GLY A 221 -12.24 -30.83 25.52
CA GLY A 221 -11.83 -29.60 26.16
C GLY A 221 -12.69 -28.36 25.82
N MET A 222 -13.68 -28.47 24.93
CA MET A 222 -14.55 -27.34 24.56
C MET A 222 -15.63 -27.02 25.59
N LEU A 223 -15.93 -28.00 26.47
CA LEU A 223 -16.78 -27.83 27.65
C LEU A 223 -16.02 -28.26 28.92
N PRO A 224 -16.46 -27.83 30.11
CA PRO A 224 -15.90 -28.32 31.37
C PRO A 224 -15.89 -29.86 31.43
N SER A 225 -14.86 -30.44 32.04
CA SER A 225 -14.64 -31.90 32.10
C SER A 225 -15.73 -32.70 32.78
N ASP A 226 -16.56 -32.08 33.62
CA ASP A 226 -17.72 -32.64 34.27
C ASP A 226 -19.00 -32.66 33.38
N GLN A 227 -18.91 -32.05 32.17
CA GLN A 227 -20.02 -31.96 31.22
C GLN A 227 -19.84 -32.94 30.05
N ALA A 228 -20.47 -34.11 30.15
CA ALA A 228 -20.41 -35.11 29.07
C ALA A 228 -21.33 -34.82 27.86
N SER A 229 -22.06 -33.74 27.85
CA SER A 229 -22.93 -33.35 26.72
C SER A 229 -23.20 -31.84 26.75
N VAL A 230 -23.59 -31.27 25.60
CA VAL A 230 -24.03 -29.86 25.52
C VAL A 230 -25.22 -29.65 26.44
N PRO A 231 -25.22 -28.60 27.29
CA PRO A 231 -26.37 -28.32 28.19
C PRO A 231 -27.63 -27.96 27.42
N ASP A 232 -28.79 -28.21 28.07
CA ASP A 232 -30.07 -27.85 27.49
C ASP A 232 -30.17 -26.33 27.20
N GLY A 233 -30.76 -25.98 26.09
CA GLY A 233 -30.90 -24.57 25.66
C GLY A 233 -29.58 -23.93 25.22
N THR A 234 -28.53 -24.74 25.00
CA THR A 234 -27.17 -24.22 24.68
C THR A 234 -26.76 -24.54 23.25
N VAL A 235 -26.10 -23.59 22.63
CA VAL A 235 -25.40 -23.68 21.34
C VAL A 235 -23.90 -23.67 21.61
N LEU A 236 -23.21 -24.76 21.28
CA LEU A 236 -21.76 -24.84 21.25
C LEU A 236 -21.29 -24.44 19.85
N VAL A 237 -20.48 -23.41 19.73
CA VAL A 237 -19.91 -22.97 18.45
C VAL A 237 -18.53 -23.59 18.30
N VAL A 238 -18.33 -24.43 17.28
CA VAL A 238 -17.06 -25.07 16.96
C VAL A 238 -16.49 -24.42 15.70
N TYR A 239 -15.53 -23.52 15.87
CA TYR A 239 -14.83 -22.88 14.75
C TYR A 239 -13.59 -23.69 14.38
N GLY A 240 -13.64 -24.34 13.21
CA GLY A 240 -12.58 -25.22 12.72
C GLY A 240 -11.40 -24.50 12.05
N GLU A 241 -11.30 -23.18 12.20
CA GLU A 241 -10.28 -22.34 11.54
C GLU A 241 -10.31 -22.52 10.02
N SER A 242 -9.34 -23.27 9.46
CA SER A 242 -9.17 -23.50 8.04
C SER A 242 -9.24 -24.99 7.74
N LEU A 243 -9.83 -25.34 6.59
CA LEU A 243 -9.80 -26.70 6.04
C LEU A 243 -8.35 -27.12 5.79
N ARG A 244 -7.93 -28.26 6.32
CA ARG A 244 -6.56 -28.76 6.24
C ARG A 244 -6.38 -29.56 4.95
N VAL A 245 -5.97 -28.90 3.86
CA VAL A 245 -5.64 -29.56 2.59
C VAL A 245 -4.24 -29.18 2.15
N LYS A 246 -3.65 -30.02 1.29
CA LYS A 246 -2.31 -29.79 0.77
C LYS A 246 -2.17 -28.39 0.20
N GLU A 247 -1.12 -27.71 0.58
CA GLU A 247 -0.83 -26.34 0.16
C GLU A 247 -0.75 -26.25 -1.36
N GLN A 248 -1.56 -25.38 -1.95
CA GLN A 248 -1.51 -25.08 -3.37
C GLN A 248 -0.65 -23.84 -3.58
N THR A 249 0.50 -24.02 -4.20
CA THR A 249 1.33 -22.88 -4.62
C THR A 249 0.69 -22.20 -5.81
N TRP A 250 0.28 -20.96 -5.63
CA TRP A 250 -0.17 -20.09 -6.71
C TRP A 250 0.99 -19.22 -7.20
N ARG A 251 1.16 -19.15 -8.53
CA ARG A 251 2.17 -18.29 -9.16
C ARG A 251 1.57 -17.58 -10.36
N ALA A 252 2.02 -16.36 -10.61
CA ALA A 252 1.59 -15.60 -11.77
C ALA A 252 2.74 -14.76 -12.37
N ALA A 253 2.68 -14.58 -13.69
CA ALA A 253 3.53 -13.65 -14.41
C ALA A 253 2.71 -12.43 -14.84
N GLY A 254 3.39 -11.28 -14.99
CA GLY A 254 2.74 -10.05 -15.37
C GLY A 254 3.67 -9.03 -15.99
N VAL A 255 3.08 -7.90 -16.36
CA VAL A 255 3.78 -6.73 -16.89
C VAL A 255 3.54 -5.51 -16.01
N CYS A 256 4.58 -4.70 -15.81
CA CYS A 256 4.49 -3.37 -15.22
C CYS A 256 4.61 -2.32 -16.32
N VAL A 257 3.64 -1.40 -16.40
CA VAL A 257 3.65 -0.33 -17.40
C VAL A 257 2.86 0.89 -16.91
N PRO A 258 3.43 2.10 -16.99
CA PRO A 258 2.68 3.32 -16.72
C PRO A 258 1.57 3.51 -17.74
N VAL A 259 0.37 3.87 -17.30
CA VAL A 259 -0.75 4.12 -18.25
C VAL A 259 -0.39 5.20 -19.26
N PHE A 260 0.28 6.29 -18.82
CA PHE A 260 0.67 7.39 -19.73
C PHE A 260 1.60 6.94 -20.86
N SER A 261 2.38 5.86 -20.67
CA SER A 261 3.32 5.37 -21.68
C SER A 261 2.69 4.52 -22.77
N LEU A 262 1.44 4.10 -22.62
CA LEU A 262 0.73 3.28 -23.59
C LEU A 262 0.51 4.05 -24.90
N ARG A 263 0.45 3.30 -26.00
CA ARG A 263 0.20 3.83 -27.34
C ARG A 263 -0.72 2.91 -28.12
N SER A 264 -1.83 3.44 -28.61
CA SER A 264 -2.70 2.80 -29.60
C SER A 264 -2.90 3.71 -30.81
N ASN A 265 -3.60 3.22 -31.81
CA ASN A 265 -3.98 4.03 -32.96
C ASN A 265 -4.92 5.19 -32.58
N ASN A 266 -5.63 5.08 -31.46
CA ASN A 266 -6.58 6.06 -30.97
C ASN A 266 -6.05 6.95 -29.84
N SER A 267 -4.82 6.73 -29.36
CA SER A 267 -4.24 7.56 -28.30
C SER A 267 -4.08 9.02 -28.74
N CYS A 268 -4.16 9.94 -27.78
CA CYS A 268 -3.97 11.39 -28.00
C CYS A 268 -2.59 11.85 -27.47
N GLY A 269 -1.50 11.22 -27.95
CA GLY A 269 -0.13 11.53 -27.53
C GLY A 269 0.25 11.00 -26.12
N VAL A 270 -0.67 10.34 -25.44
CA VAL A 270 -0.53 9.74 -24.11
C VAL A 270 -1.45 8.53 -24.03
N GLY A 271 -1.10 7.51 -23.27
CA GLY A 271 -1.99 6.38 -23.00
C GLY A 271 -3.18 6.75 -22.10
N ASP A 272 -4.29 6.05 -22.26
CA ASP A 272 -5.52 6.31 -21.53
C ASP A 272 -6.23 5.02 -21.06
N PHE A 273 -7.38 5.15 -20.40
CA PHE A 273 -8.10 3.98 -19.85
C PHE A 273 -8.73 3.08 -20.94
N GLY A 274 -8.91 3.60 -22.16
CA GLY A 274 -9.28 2.77 -23.32
C GLY A 274 -8.14 1.85 -23.74
N ASP A 275 -6.90 2.33 -23.68
CA ASP A 275 -5.70 1.56 -24.01
C ASP A 275 -5.47 0.38 -23.04
N LEU A 276 -5.89 0.50 -21.77
CA LEU A 276 -5.80 -0.60 -20.82
C LEU A 276 -6.54 -1.87 -21.29
N ARG A 277 -7.65 -1.72 -22.02
CA ARG A 277 -8.39 -2.88 -22.54
C ARG A 277 -7.59 -3.62 -23.62
N LEU A 278 -6.89 -2.90 -24.49
CA LEU A 278 -5.97 -3.50 -25.47
C LEU A 278 -4.78 -4.18 -24.78
N LEU A 279 -4.27 -3.57 -23.71
CA LEU A 279 -3.20 -4.19 -22.91
C LEU A 279 -3.67 -5.48 -22.23
N VAL A 280 -4.92 -5.54 -21.78
CA VAL A 280 -5.54 -6.77 -21.26
C VAL A 280 -5.60 -7.85 -22.34
N ASP A 281 -5.97 -7.52 -23.59
CA ASP A 281 -5.99 -8.46 -24.72
C ASP A 281 -4.58 -9.02 -25.00
N TRP A 282 -3.56 -8.17 -24.93
CA TRP A 282 -2.18 -8.62 -25.07
C TRP A 282 -1.72 -9.51 -23.90
N ALA A 283 -2.09 -9.18 -22.66
CA ALA A 283 -1.80 -10.02 -21.49
C ALA A 283 -2.44 -11.41 -21.65
N VAL A 284 -3.68 -11.49 -22.09
CA VAL A 284 -4.36 -12.75 -22.41
C VAL A 284 -3.63 -13.48 -23.55
N ALA A 285 -3.20 -12.78 -24.60
CA ALA A 285 -2.46 -13.38 -25.72
C ALA A 285 -1.12 -13.99 -25.28
N THR A 286 -0.45 -13.42 -24.33
CA THR A 286 0.84 -13.87 -23.77
C THR A 286 0.73 -14.81 -22.58
N GLY A 287 -0.46 -15.01 -22.01
CA GLY A 287 -0.70 -15.83 -20.83
C GLY A 287 -0.35 -15.14 -19.50
N MET A 288 -0.10 -13.83 -19.54
CA MET A 288 0.08 -13.02 -18.34
C MET A 288 -1.24 -12.90 -17.56
N LYS A 289 -1.14 -12.87 -16.24
CA LYS A 289 -2.29 -12.78 -15.32
C LYS A 289 -2.38 -11.45 -14.60
N ILE A 290 -1.33 -10.63 -14.63
CA ILE A 290 -1.25 -9.39 -13.85
C ILE A 290 -0.75 -8.26 -14.73
N ILE A 291 -1.44 -7.12 -14.66
CA ILE A 291 -0.98 -5.85 -15.19
C ILE A 291 -0.81 -4.90 -14.02
N GLN A 292 0.41 -4.48 -13.75
CA GLN A 292 0.73 -3.46 -12.75
C GLN A 292 0.83 -2.11 -13.44
N VAL A 293 0.12 -1.12 -12.90
CA VAL A 293 0.19 0.28 -13.35
C VAL A 293 0.82 1.14 -12.26
N LEU A 294 1.36 2.30 -12.62
CA LEU A 294 1.76 3.35 -11.68
C LEU A 294 0.52 4.14 -11.21
N PRO A 295 0.65 5.07 -10.23
CA PRO A 295 -0.49 5.84 -9.75
C PRO A 295 -1.27 6.51 -10.89
N VAL A 296 -2.59 6.47 -10.79
CA VAL A 296 -3.51 7.04 -11.80
C VAL A 296 -4.24 8.28 -11.28
N ASN A 297 -3.86 8.72 -10.08
CA ASN A 297 -4.42 9.90 -9.43
C ASN A 297 -3.98 11.19 -10.12
N ASP A 298 -4.76 12.25 -9.91
CA ASP A 298 -4.46 13.56 -10.45
C ASP A 298 -3.23 14.19 -9.77
N THR A 299 -2.35 14.77 -10.59
CA THR A 299 -1.12 15.47 -10.18
C THR A 299 -1.09 16.92 -10.67
N THR A 300 -2.20 17.41 -11.25
CA THR A 300 -2.26 18.68 -11.97
C THR A 300 -2.29 19.87 -11.02
N VAL A 301 -1.21 20.67 -11.02
CA VAL A 301 -1.09 21.96 -10.32
C VAL A 301 -0.89 23.09 -11.32
N SER A 302 0.13 22.97 -12.18
CA SER A 302 0.59 24.01 -13.10
C SER A 302 0.21 23.78 -14.56
N CYS A 303 -0.26 22.59 -14.92
CA CYS A 303 -0.46 22.08 -16.26
C CYS A 303 0.81 22.10 -17.12
N THR A 304 1.99 22.05 -16.47
CA THR A 304 3.29 21.94 -17.13
C THR A 304 3.92 20.55 -16.89
N TRP A 305 5.03 20.30 -17.55
CA TRP A 305 5.76 19.02 -17.41
C TRP A 305 6.09 18.66 -15.96
N SER A 306 6.18 19.63 -15.03
CA SER A 306 6.41 19.38 -13.60
C SER A 306 5.30 18.55 -12.95
N ASP A 307 4.10 18.59 -13.52
CA ASP A 307 2.95 17.79 -13.06
C ASP A 307 2.95 16.37 -13.64
N SER A 308 3.93 16.00 -14.47
CA SER A 308 4.00 14.67 -15.07
C SER A 308 4.44 13.56 -14.11
N TYR A 309 4.89 13.91 -12.90
CA TYR A 309 5.34 12.97 -11.88
C TYR A 309 4.15 12.27 -11.18
N PRO A 310 3.91 10.96 -11.42
CA PRO A 310 2.66 10.30 -11.01
C PRO A 310 2.52 10.10 -9.49
N TYR A 311 3.60 10.24 -8.72
CA TYR A 311 3.55 10.12 -7.26
C TYR A 311 3.28 11.46 -6.56
N ASN A 312 3.33 12.59 -7.28
CA ASN A 312 3.04 13.91 -6.73
C ASN A 312 1.55 14.24 -6.78
N ILE A 313 0.73 13.37 -6.20
CA ILE A 313 -0.73 13.43 -6.30
C ILE A 313 -1.30 14.64 -5.55
N VAL A 314 -2.26 15.31 -6.19
CA VAL A 314 -3.00 16.44 -5.59
C VAL A 314 -4.31 16.00 -4.95
N SER A 315 -4.72 14.77 -5.20
CA SER A 315 -5.84 14.11 -4.52
C SER A 315 -5.67 12.61 -4.50
N ALA A 316 -5.97 12.01 -3.34
CA ALA A 316 -5.96 10.57 -3.17
C ALA A 316 -7.12 9.85 -3.91
N PHE A 317 -8.12 10.60 -4.37
CA PHE A 317 -9.36 10.06 -4.96
C PHE A 317 -9.61 10.51 -6.40
N ALA A 318 -9.17 11.71 -6.79
CA ALA A 318 -9.37 12.20 -8.14
C ALA A 318 -8.47 11.48 -9.15
N LEU A 319 -9.03 11.11 -10.29
CA LEU A 319 -8.31 10.50 -11.39
C LEU A 319 -7.71 11.58 -12.31
N HIS A 320 -6.50 11.31 -12.82
CA HIS A 320 -5.80 12.27 -13.67
C HIS A 320 -6.49 12.48 -15.03
N PRO A 321 -6.81 13.73 -15.40
CA PRO A 321 -7.49 14.06 -16.67
C PRO A 321 -6.85 13.50 -17.94
N GLN A 322 -5.51 13.34 -17.94
CA GLN A 322 -4.79 12.81 -19.10
C GLN A 322 -5.19 11.39 -19.49
N TYR A 323 -5.75 10.60 -18.57
CA TYR A 323 -6.13 9.20 -18.81
C TYR A 323 -7.53 9.03 -19.41
N LEU A 324 -8.24 10.14 -19.67
CA LEU A 324 -9.55 10.08 -20.32
C LEU A 324 -9.43 9.65 -21.79
N ASP A 325 -10.11 8.57 -22.17
CA ASP A 325 -10.33 8.20 -23.56
C ASP A 325 -11.38 9.14 -24.17
N LEU A 326 -10.95 9.98 -25.10
CA LEU A 326 -11.82 10.98 -25.74
C LEU A 326 -12.80 10.35 -26.74
N HIS A 327 -12.41 9.22 -27.36
CA HIS A 327 -13.28 8.50 -28.29
C HIS A 327 -14.50 7.89 -27.59
N ALA A 328 -14.34 7.46 -26.34
CA ALA A 328 -15.44 6.95 -25.52
C ALA A 328 -16.48 8.01 -25.16
N LEU A 329 -16.13 9.30 -25.22
CA LEU A 329 -17.10 10.39 -25.09
C LEU A 329 -17.97 10.57 -26.33
N GLY A 330 -17.56 9.99 -27.47
CA GLY A 330 -18.21 10.12 -28.79
C GLY A 330 -17.86 11.43 -29.51
N PRO A 331 -18.08 11.50 -30.83
CA PRO A 331 -17.66 12.63 -31.65
C PRO A 331 -18.43 13.92 -31.36
N LEU A 332 -17.79 15.05 -31.58
CA LEU A 332 -18.42 16.36 -31.53
C LEU A 332 -19.45 16.53 -32.66
N ARG A 333 -20.53 17.22 -32.37
CA ARG A 333 -21.56 17.58 -33.37
C ARG A 333 -21.01 18.56 -34.41
N ASP A 334 -20.14 19.50 -33.98
CA ASP A 334 -19.42 20.41 -34.84
C ASP A 334 -18.33 19.67 -35.64
N LYS A 335 -18.56 19.42 -36.90
CA LYS A 335 -17.65 18.70 -37.82
C LYS A 335 -16.29 19.40 -37.97
N LYS A 336 -16.24 20.75 -37.91
CA LYS A 336 -14.98 21.50 -38.04
C LYS A 336 -14.12 21.30 -36.81
N ARG A 337 -14.71 21.40 -35.60
CA ARG A 337 -14.02 21.11 -34.33
C ARG A 337 -13.56 19.65 -34.30
N GLN A 338 -14.41 18.70 -34.71
CA GLN A 338 -14.05 17.29 -34.76
C GLN A 338 -12.87 17.02 -35.72
N THR A 339 -12.86 17.61 -36.90
CA THR A 339 -11.76 17.45 -37.87
C THR A 339 -10.45 18.08 -37.32
N ALA A 340 -10.55 19.24 -36.70
CA ALA A 340 -9.40 19.88 -36.06
C ALA A 340 -8.80 19.01 -34.93
N PHE A 341 -9.66 18.44 -34.08
CA PHE A 341 -9.24 17.50 -33.02
C PHE A 341 -8.53 16.27 -33.62
N LEU A 342 -9.10 15.60 -34.60
CA LEU A 342 -8.49 14.41 -35.21
C LEU A 342 -7.10 14.69 -35.81
N ARG A 343 -6.90 15.89 -36.35
CA ARG A 343 -5.58 16.30 -36.84
C ARG A 343 -4.60 16.47 -35.70
N GLN A 344 -4.97 17.21 -34.61
CA GLN A 344 -4.11 17.43 -33.44
C GLN A 344 -3.80 16.10 -32.75
N GLN A 345 -4.79 15.21 -32.62
CA GLN A 345 -4.60 13.87 -32.09
C GLN A 345 -3.55 13.10 -32.91
N GLY A 346 -3.65 13.10 -34.23
CA GLY A 346 -2.68 12.44 -35.12
C GLY A 346 -1.27 13.03 -34.97
N GLU A 347 -1.17 14.36 -34.90
CA GLU A 347 0.10 15.06 -34.66
C GLU A 347 0.74 14.62 -33.33
N LEU A 348 0.01 14.66 -32.22
CA LEU A 348 0.48 14.22 -30.91
C LEU A 348 0.80 12.72 -30.87
N ASN A 349 -0.03 11.89 -31.53
CA ASN A 349 0.18 10.45 -31.55
C ASN A 349 1.41 10.03 -32.37
N SER A 350 1.87 10.88 -33.29
CA SER A 350 3.09 10.64 -34.07
C SER A 350 4.40 10.85 -33.29
N LEU A 351 4.35 11.59 -32.17
CA LEU A 351 5.52 11.85 -31.33
C LEU A 351 6.03 10.57 -30.65
N GLY A 352 7.34 10.46 -30.52
CA GLY A 352 8.02 9.37 -29.80
C GLY A 352 8.02 9.53 -28.27
N TYR A 353 7.48 10.62 -27.75
CA TYR A 353 7.41 10.99 -26.34
C TYR A 353 6.06 11.66 -26.04
N THR A 354 5.72 11.76 -24.75
CA THR A 354 4.54 12.50 -24.30
C THR A 354 4.87 13.99 -24.17
N ASP A 355 4.23 14.84 -24.95
CA ASP A 355 4.20 16.28 -24.76
C ASP A 355 3.07 16.63 -23.80
N TYR A 356 3.42 16.74 -22.53
CA TYR A 356 2.44 16.87 -21.43
C TYR A 356 1.53 18.09 -21.61
N GLU A 357 2.11 19.27 -21.89
CA GLU A 357 1.35 20.52 -22.05
C GLU A 357 0.39 20.47 -23.24
N ALA A 358 0.88 19.98 -24.38
CA ALA A 358 0.06 19.88 -25.57
C ALA A 358 -1.08 18.87 -25.41
N VAL A 359 -0.81 17.73 -24.75
CA VAL A 359 -1.82 16.71 -24.42
C VAL A 359 -2.90 17.29 -23.51
N GLN A 360 -2.51 17.94 -22.40
CA GLN A 360 -3.45 18.54 -21.46
C GLN A 360 -4.35 19.56 -22.16
N ARG A 361 -3.77 20.45 -22.96
CA ARG A 361 -4.53 21.46 -23.71
C ARG A 361 -5.54 20.83 -24.64
N VAL A 362 -5.13 19.89 -25.50
CA VAL A 362 -6.01 19.25 -26.49
C VAL A 362 -7.13 18.46 -25.84
N LYS A 363 -6.81 17.69 -24.79
CA LYS A 363 -7.83 16.91 -24.06
C LYS A 363 -8.84 17.82 -23.36
N TYR A 364 -8.37 18.89 -22.71
CA TYR A 364 -9.25 19.83 -22.03
C TYR A 364 -10.18 20.57 -23.01
N GLU A 365 -9.67 21.04 -24.16
CA GLU A 365 -10.48 21.69 -25.21
C GLU A 365 -11.57 20.74 -25.75
N TYR A 366 -11.26 19.48 -25.94
CA TYR A 366 -12.23 18.47 -26.37
C TYR A 366 -13.30 18.21 -25.32
N VAL A 367 -12.88 17.98 -24.07
CA VAL A 367 -13.81 17.76 -22.93
C VAL A 367 -14.75 18.94 -22.78
N ARG A 368 -14.23 20.16 -22.88
CA ARG A 368 -15.05 21.37 -22.82
C ARG A 368 -16.09 21.41 -23.94
N ALA A 369 -15.71 21.10 -25.18
CA ALA A 369 -16.62 21.07 -26.29
C ALA A 369 -17.71 20.00 -26.13
N VAL A 370 -17.36 18.81 -25.65
CA VAL A 370 -18.33 17.74 -25.33
C VAL A 370 -19.26 18.16 -24.17
N PHE A 371 -18.73 18.80 -23.17
CA PHE A 371 -19.51 19.30 -22.03
C PHE A 371 -20.53 20.38 -22.46
N GLU A 372 -20.15 21.31 -23.34
CA GLU A 372 -21.05 22.29 -23.92
C GLU A 372 -22.24 21.62 -24.64
N GLU A 373 -22.00 20.47 -25.33
CA GLU A 373 -23.02 19.75 -26.08
C GLU A 373 -23.90 18.81 -25.24
N ARG A 374 -23.34 18.17 -24.19
CA ARG A 374 -23.97 17.00 -23.52
C ARG A 374 -23.83 17.02 -22.00
N GLY A 375 -23.03 17.93 -21.45
CA GLY A 375 -22.73 17.95 -20.03
C GLY A 375 -23.97 18.01 -19.15
N ARG A 376 -24.95 18.87 -19.50
CA ARG A 376 -26.19 19.00 -18.74
C ARG A 376 -26.97 17.67 -18.70
N GLN A 377 -27.10 16.99 -19.82
CA GLN A 377 -27.82 15.69 -19.91
C GLN A 377 -27.15 14.64 -19.02
N THR A 378 -25.81 14.59 -19.01
CA THR A 378 -25.05 13.69 -18.13
C THR A 378 -25.28 13.98 -16.67
N LEU A 379 -25.15 15.25 -16.27
CA LEU A 379 -25.28 15.65 -14.85
C LEU A 379 -26.71 15.52 -14.31
N GLU A 380 -27.73 15.54 -15.18
CA GLU A 380 -29.13 15.33 -14.80
C GLU A 380 -29.53 13.85 -14.76
N SER A 381 -28.67 12.94 -15.27
CA SER A 381 -28.95 11.49 -15.30
C SER A 381 -29.04 10.88 -13.91
N LYS A 382 -29.80 9.79 -13.78
CA LYS A 382 -29.98 9.07 -12.50
C LYS A 382 -28.65 8.42 -12.07
N GLU A 383 -27.92 7.87 -13.01
CA GLU A 383 -26.63 7.20 -12.81
C GLU A 383 -25.58 8.18 -12.26
N PHE A 384 -25.49 9.37 -12.87
CA PHE A 384 -24.59 10.42 -12.35
C PHE A 384 -24.98 10.83 -10.92
N LYS A 385 -26.26 11.08 -10.66
CA LYS A 385 -26.72 11.49 -9.33
C LYS A 385 -26.45 10.45 -8.26
N GLN A 386 -26.60 9.18 -8.56
CA GLN A 386 -26.25 8.09 -7.66
C GLN A 386 -24.73 8.05 -7.40
N TRP A 387 -23.92 8.10 -8.45
CA TRP A 387 -22.47 8.15 -8.32
C TRP A 387 -22.00 9.39 -7.55
N PHE A 388 -22.54 10.55 -7.84
CA PHE A 388 -22.21 11.80 -7.15
C PHE A 388 -22.54 11.72 -5.66
N ALA A 389 -23.69 11.19 -5.30
CA ALA A 389 -24.08 11.00 -3.89
C ALA A 389 -23.06 10.15 -3.11
N CYS A 390 -22.53 9.08 -3.74
CA CYS A 390 -21.53 8.23 -3.12
C CYS A 390 -20.11 8.82 -3.07
N ASN A 391 -19.81 9.86 -3.87
CA ASN A 391 -18.47 10.43 -4.01
C ASN A 391 -18.39 11.90 -3.58
N ARG A 392 -19.47 12.45 -3.08
CA ARG A 392 -19.63 13.87 -2.78
C ARG A 392 -18.54 14.40 -1.85
N ASP A 393 -18.20 13.63 -0.82
CA ASP A 393 -17.35 14.06 0.29
C ASP A 393 -15.90 14.39 -0.13
N TRP A 394 -15.38 13.70 -1.14
CA TRP A 394 -14.07 14.03 -1.73
C TRP A 394 -14.20 14.90 -3.00
N LEU A 395 -15.27 14.72 -3.77
CA LEU A 395 -15.40 15.34 -5.08
C LEU A 395 -15.71 16.85 -5.00
N GLU A 396 -16.56 17.29 -4.05
CA GLU A 396 -16.85 18.71 -3.87
C GLU A 396 -15.61 19.50 -3.39
N PRO A 397 -14.84 19.06 -2.38
CA PRO A 397 -13.58 19.71 -2.02
C PRO A 397 -12.58 19.76 -3.17
N TYR A 398 -12.38 18.65 -3.88
CA TYR A 398 -11.48 18.59 -5.04
C TYR A 398 -11.90 19.57 -6.14
N ALA A 399 -13.18 19.64 -6.50
CA ALA A 399 -13.64 20.52 -7.55
C ALA A 399 -13.52 22.02 -7.16
N LYS A 400 -13.72 22.34 -5.89
CA LYS A 400 -13.48 23.72 -5.38
C LYS A 400 -12.00 24.07 -5.43
N TRP A 401 -11.13 23.17 -4.94
CA TRP A 401 -9.69 23.35 -4.95
C TRP A 401 -9.14 23.51 -6.38
N SER A 402 -9.52 22.64 -7.32
CA SER A 402 -9.13 22.70 -8.73
C SER A 402 -9.61 23.98 -9.40
N GLY A 403 -10.80 24.49 -9.06
CA GLY A 403 -11.30 25.76 -9.53
C GLY A 403 -10.47 26.97 -9.08
N VAL A 404 -9.94 26.96 -7.86
CA VAL A 404 -9.08 28.04 -7.30
C VAL A 404 -7.70 28.01 -7.98
N ILE A 405 -7.07 26.86 -8.12
CA ILE A 405 -5.75 26.72 -8.75
C ILE A 405 -5.81 27.12 -10.24
N SER A 406 -6.86 26.73 -10.95
CA SER A 406 -7.05 27.15 -12.34
C SER A 406 -7.09 28.68 -12.52
N HIS A 407 -7.42 29.43 -11.48
CA HIS A 407 -7.36 30.91 -11.51
C HIS A 407 -5.95 31.48 -11.35
N SER A 408 -5.07 30.81 -10.63
CA SER A 408 -3.73 31.32 -10.30
C SER A 408 -2.66 30.96 -11.33
N THR A 409 -2.80 29.83 -12.04
CA THR A 409 -1.72 29.22 -12.84
C THR A 409 -2.00 29.08 -14.33
N LEU A 410 -3.27 29.10 -14.76
CA LEU A 410 -3.57 29.03 -16.19
C LEU A 410 -3.23 30.38 -16.86
N HIS A 411 -2.14 30.42 -17.61
CA HIS A 411 -1.96 31.33 -18.72
C HIS A 411 -3.06 31.04 -19.77
N THR A 412 -4.30 31.40 -19.45
CA THR A 412 -5.35 31.48 -20.45
C THR A 412 -4.96 32.54 -21.47
N PRO A 413 -5.08 32.28 -22.77
CA PRO A 413 -5.00 33.34 -23.76
C PRO A 413 -5.99 34.45 -23.37
N PRO A 414 -5.66 35.72 -23.55
CA PRO A 414 -6.34 36.86 -22.93
C PRO A 414 -7.83 37.07 -23.29
N SER A 415 -8.52 36.13 -23.85
CA SER A 415 -9.90 36.19 -24.33
C SER A 415 -10.97 35.42 -23.53
N SER A 416 -10.64 34.66 -22.48
CA SER A 416 -11.65 33.98 -21.65
C SER A 416 -11.46 34.23 -20.13
N LYS A 417 -12.21 35.19 -19.63
CA LYS A 417 -12.25 35.56 -18.19
C LYS A 417 -13.14 34.64 -17.31
N GLN A 418 -13.25 33.35 -17.59
CA GLN A 418 -14.08 32.47 -16.76
C GLN A 418 -13.34 31.16 -16.47
N SER A 419 -13.17 30.88 -15.14
CA SER A 419 -12.81 29.55 -14.66
C SER A 419 -13.75 28.49 -15.20
N PRO A 420 -13.26 27.26 -15.37
CA PRO A 420 -14.15 26.16 -15.70
C PRO A 420 -15.23 26.05 -14.60
N PRO A 421 -16.51 25.97 -14.98
CA PRO A 421 -17.54 25.76 -13.98
C PRO A 421 -17.24 24.43 -13.25
N VAL A 422 -17.40 24.41 -11.94
CA VAL A 422 -17.23 23.22 -11.08
C VAL A 422 -17.91 21.96 -11.66
N SER A 423 -19.00 22.17 -12.39
CA SER A 423 -19.74 21.12 -13.10
C SER A 423 -18.95 20.36 -14.18
N ILE A 424 -17.96 20.98 -14.83
CA ILE A 424 -17.13 20.29 -15.83
C ILE A 424 -16.17 19.29 -15.13
N ILE A 425 -15.74 19.61 -13.93
CA ILE A 425 -14.88 18.73 -13.11
C ILE A 425 -15.68 17.49 -12.69
N TYR A 426 -16.93 17.67 -12.28
CA TYR A 426 -17.83 16.55 -11.97
C TYR A 426 -18.05 15.64 -13.17
N PHE A 427 -18.29 16.24 -14.35
CA PHE A 427 -18.44 15.52 -15.61
C PHE A 427 -17.18 14.72 -15.96
N LEU A 428 -16.02 15.35 -15.85
CA LEU A 428 -14.72 14.76 -16.16
C LEU A 428 -14.43 13.55 -15.25
N GLN A 429 -14.53 13.74 -13.93
CA GLN A 429 -14.26 12.68 -12.96
C GLN A 429 -15.24 11.51 -13.07
N TYR A 430 -16.51 11.80 -13.38
CA TYR A 430 -17.51 10.76 -13.66
C TYR A 430 -17.13 9.89 -14.88
N HIS A 431 -16.73 10.50 -15.98
CA HIS A 431 -16.32 9.75 -17.17
C HIS A 431 -15.01 8.99 -16.97
N LEU A 432 -14.04 9.54 -16.24
CA LEU A 432 -12.82 8.85 -15.85
C LEU A 432 -13.14 7.60 -15.00
N HIS A 433 -14.03 7.74 -14.00
CA HIS A 433 -14.51 6.62 -13.20
C HIS A 433 -15.14 5.53 -14.08
N LEU A 434 -16.07 5.89 -14.98
CA LEU A 434 -16.73 4.92 -15.85
C LEU A 434 -15.75 4.16 -16.73
N GLN A 435 -14.74 4.86 -17.27
CA GLN A 435 -13.75 4.26 -18.18
C GLN A 435 -12.79 3.33 -17.43
N LEU A 436 -12.24 3.75 -16.28
CA LEU A 436 -11.37 2.90 -15.48
C LEU A 436 -12.12 1.70 -14.92
N LYS A 437 -13.36 1.90 -14.46
CA LYS A 437 -14.23 0.80 -14.00
C LYS A 437 -14.50 -0.20 -15.13
N ALA A 438 -14.81 0.29 -16.33
CA ALA A 438 -15.03 -0.57 -17.50
C ALA A 438 -13.76 -1.35 -17.88
N ALA A 439 -12.57 -0.75 -17.79
CA ALA A 439 -11.30 -1.42 -18.04
C ALA A 439 -11.03 -2.50 -16.97
N ALA A 440 -11.31 -2.21 -15.69
CA ALA A 440 -11.18 -3.15 -14.59
C ALA A 440 -12.14 -4.34 -14.72
N ASP A 441 -13.42 -4.08 -15.03
CA ASP A 441 -14.41 -5.14 -15.23
C ASP A 441 -14.08 -6.01 -16.45
N TYR A 442 -13.54 -5.38 -17.52
CA TYR A 442 -13.04 -6.11 -18.67
C TYR A 442 -11.87 -7.03 -18.31
N ALA A 443 -10.89 -6.52 -17.57
CA ALA A 443 -9.76 -7.32 -17.09
C ALA A 443 -10.23 -8.50 -16.24
N ARG A 444 -11.14 -8.28 -15.28
CA ARG A 444 -11.76 -9.32 -14.46
C ARG A 444 -12.48 -10.37 -15.32
N SER A 445 -13.24 -9.97 -16.33
CA SER A 445 -13.93 -10.88 -17.26
C SER A 445 -12.97 -11.77 -18.05
N LYS A 446 -11.71 -11.35 -18.21
CA LYS A 446 -10.63 -12.09 -18.89
C LYS A 446 -9.72 -12.87 -17.92
N GLY A 447 -9.97 -12.83 -16.62
CA GLY A 447 -9.11 -13.44 -15.61
C GLY A 447 -7.75 -12.75 -15.46
N VAL A 448 -7.70 -11.45 -15.75
CA VAL A 448 -6.50 -10.60 -15.62
C VAL A 448 -6.69 -9.65 -14.44
N VAL A 449 -5.71 -9.63 -13.54
CA VAL A 449 -5.65 -8.76 -12.36
C VAL A 449 -5.09 -7.41 -12.75
N LEU A 450 -5.77 -6.33 -12.40
CA LEU A 450 -5.15 -5.01 -12.36
C LEU A 450 -4.55 -4.78 -10.98
N LYS A 451 -3.24 -4.49 -10.93
CA LYS A 451 -2.50 -4.13 -9.72
C LYS A 451 -2.24 -2.64 -9.75
N GLY A 452 -2.86 -1.91 -8.82
CA GLY A 452 -2.67 -0.48 -8.63
C GLY A 452 -1.42 -0.16 -7.82
N ASP A 453 -1.12 1.13 -7.71
CA ASP A 453 -0.02 1.66 -6.92
C ASP A 453 -0.56 2.70 -5.94
N LEU A 454 -0.25 2.55 -4.64
CA LEU A 454 -0.65 3.43 -3.56
C LEU A 454 0.52 4.36 -3.21
N PRO A 455 0.55 5.61 -3.72
CA PRO A 455 1.62 6.55 -3.39
C PRO A 455 1.66 6.83 -1.89
N ILE A 456 2.86 6.82 -1.30
CA ILE A 456 3.01 7.14 0.14
C ILE A 456 2.73 8.61 0.41
N GLY A 457 3.13 9.52 -0.48
CA GLY A 457 2.99 10.96 -0.29
C GLY A 457 1.77 11.57 -0.97
N VAL A 458 1.48 12.82 -0.60
CA VAL A 458 0.59 13.73 -1.32
C VAL A 458 1.31 15.06 -1.53
N ASN A 459 0.96 15.79 -2.58
CA ASN A 459 1.52 17.13 -2.81
C ASN A 459 1.26 18.05 -1.61
N ARG A 460 2.23 18.89 -1.28
CA ARG A 460 2.10 19.86 -0.17
C ARG A 460 0.91 20.81 -0.34
N GLU A 461 0.51 21.09 -1.57
CA GLU A 461 -0.64 21.93 -1.92
C GLU A 461 -1.87 21.08 -2.33
N SER A 462 -1.95 19.81 -1.88
CA SER A 462 -3.06 18.90 -2.21
C SER A 462 -4.38 19.32 -1.58
N VAL A 463 -5.46 18.71 -2.07
CA VAL A 463 -6.80 18.84 -1.48
C VAL A 463 -6.78 18.36 -0.03
N GLU A 464 -6.09 17.27 0.24
CA GLU A 464 -6.01 16.65 1.56
C GLU A 464 -5.30 17.54 2.58
N THR A 465 -4.18 18.14 2.22
CA THR A 465 -3.47 19.09 3.11
C THR A 465 -4.28 20.36 3.36
N ALA A 466 -5.12 20.77 2.40
CA ALA A 466 -6.00 21.92 2.55
C ALA A 466 -7.26 21.62 3.40
N THR A 467 -7.79 20.39 3.32
CA THR A 467 -9.03 20.00 4.02
C THR A 467 -8.78 19.34 5.37
N HIS A 468 -7.65 18.64 5.52
CA HIS A 468 -7.24 17.90 6.71
C HIS A 468 -5.77 18.18 7.08
N PRO A 469 -5.39 19.47 7.30
CA PRO A 469 -4.01 19.81 7.66
C PRO A 469 -3.54 19.09 8.94
N GLU A 470 -4.47 18.68 9.79
CA GLU A 470 -4.21 17.95 11.03
C GLU A 470 -3.65 16.54 10.82
N PHE A 471 -3.70 15.99 9.62
CA PHE A 471 -3.11 14.68 9.32
C PHE A 471 -1.64 14.76 8.91
N PHE A 472 -1.09 15.96 8.79
CA PHE A 472 0.23 16.19 8.21
C PHE A 472 1.11 17.06 9.08
N HIS A 473 2.41 16.77 9.07
CA HIS A 473 3.44 17.70 9.52
C HIS A 473 3.85 18.57 8.32
N LEU A 474 3.34 19.79 8.28
CA LEU A 474 3.59 20.73 7.17
C LEU A 474 4.91 21.50 7.34
N ASP A 475 5.59 21.39 8.48
CA ASP A 475 6.88 21.99 8.82
C ASP A 475 8.09 21.17 8.38
N CYS A 476 7.84 20.01 7.75
CA CYS A 476 8.88 19.13 7.24
C CYS A 476 8.50 18.50 5.90
N SER A 477 9.47 17.87 5.26
CA SER A 477 9.29 17.11 4.02
C SER A 477 9.70 15.65 4.20
N THR A 478 9.04 14.77 3.47
CA THR A 478 9.43 13.37 3.31
C THR A 478 10.61 13.25 2.36
N GLY A 479 11.51 12.31 2.64
CA GLY A 479 12.61 11.99 1.74
C GLY A 479 13.27 10.64 2.05
N ALA A 480 14.42 10.43 1.47
CA ALA A 480 15.30 9.30 1.75
C ALA A 480 16.59 9.79 2.42
N SER A 481 17.07 9.03 3.40
CA SER A 481 18.39 9.28 4.00
C SER A 481 19.51 9.10 2.97
N PRO A 482 20.68 9.75 3.17
CA PRO A 482 21.85 9.51 2.35
C PRO A 482 22.22 8.03 2.23
N ASP A 483 22.60 7.63 1.02
CA ASP A 483 23.04 6.28 0.69
C ASP A 483 24.23 6.28 -0.30
N ALA A 484 24.54 5.12 -0.89
CA ALA A 484 25.61 4.99 -1.86
C ALA A 484 25.33 5.70 -3.21
N HIS A 485 24.08 6.01 -3.52
CA HIS A 485 23.63 6.65 -4.76
C HIS A 485 23.45 8.15 -4.61
N SER A 486 23.07 8.62 -3.43
CA SER A 486 22.84 10.03 -3.08
C SER A 486 23.54 10.38 -1.76
N SER A 487 24.70 11.04 -1.82
CA SER A 487 25.45 11.44 -0.63
C SER A 487 24.76 12.51 0.22
N THR A 488 23.82 13.25 -0.35
CA THR A 488 23.03 14.28 0.33
C THR A 488 21.65 13.76 0.76
N GLY A 489 21.30 12.53 0.33
CA GLY A 489 19.94 12.01 0.40
C GLY A 489 18.98 12.72 -0.55
N ASP A 490 17.75 12.24 -0.63
CA ASP A 490 16.73 12.76 -1.53
C ASP A 490 15.60 13.44 -0.74
N ASN A 491 15.20 14.62 -1.17
CA ASN A 491 14.05 15.34 -0.64
C ASN A 491 12.89 15.26 -1.65
N TRP A 492 11.84 14.55 -1.31
CA TRP A 492 10.68 14.34 -2.20
C TRP A 492 9.67 15.48 -2.13
N GLY A 493 9.79 16.37 -1.15
CA GLY A 493 8.93 17.57 -1.01
C GLY A 493 7.52 17.32 -0.45
N PHE A 494 7.11 16.10 -0.19
CA PHE A 494 5.81 15.77 0.41
C PHE A 494 5.82 16.05 1.92
N PRO A 495 4.70 16.50 2.54
CA PRO A 495 4.59 16.54 3.99
C PRO A 495 4.59 15.12 4.57
N THR A 496 5.02 14.95 5.81
CA THR A 496 4.91 13.67 6.51
C THR A 496 3.58 13.56 7.25
N TYR A 497 3.23 12.35 7.69
CA TYR A 497 1.95 12.07 8.33
C TYR A 497 2.04 12.11 9.86
N ASP A 498 1.06 12.74 10.50
CA ASP A 498 0.88 12.71 11.94
C ASP A 498 0.00 11.51 12.37
N PHE A 499 0.65 10.42 12.78
CA PHE A 499 -0.04 9.25 13.31
C PHE A 499 -0.35 9.36 14.81
N SER A 500 0.17 10.37 15.52
CA SER A 500 0.08 10.47 16.99
C SER A 500 -1.32 10.86 17.49
N ARG A 501 -2.11 11.57 16.68
CA ARG A 501 -3.41 12.12 17.12
C ARG A 501 -4.48 11.08 17.44
N ARG A 502 -4.40 9.87 16.90
CA ARG A 502 -5.37 8.82 17.25
C ARG A 502 -5.14 8.30 18.67
N GLU A 503 -3.90 8.17 19.08
CA GLU A 503 -3.53 7.74 20.43
C GLU A 503 -4.07 8.70 21.50
N GLU A 504 -3.99 10.01 21.26
CA GLU A 504 -4.57 11.03 22.17
C GLU A 504 -6.12 11.05 22.15
N ILE A 505 -6.76 10.82 21.00
CA ILE A 505 -8.24 10.86 20.89
C ILE A 505 -8.86 9.64 21.58
N VAL A 506 -8.23 8.47 21.46
CA VAL A 506 -8.68 7.26 22.15
C VAL A 506 -8.56 7.45 23.66
N SER A 507 -7.40 7.89 24.16
CA SER A 507 -7.21 8.16 25.59
C SER A 507 -8.15 9.23 26.15
N ARG A 508 -8.39 10.33 25.43
CA ARG A 508 -9.33 11.40 25.87
C ARG A 508 -10.80 11.00 25.79
N ARG A 509 -11.20 10.06 24.92
CA ARG A 509 -12.57 9.53 24.91
C ARG A 509 -12.82 8.60 26.08
N GLU A 510 -11.82 7.84 26.48
CA GLU A 510 -11.90 6.96 27.65
C GLU A 510 -11.88 7.73 28.97
N GLU A 511 -11.02 8.76 29.12
CA GLU A 511 -10.98 9.64 30.30
C GLU A 511 -12.30 10.40 30.55
N ARG A 512 -13.09 10.72 29.51
CA ARG A 512 -14.33 11.49 29.67
C ARG A 512 -15.58 10.66 29.94
N GLY A 513 -15.52 9.33 29.89
CA GLY A 513 -16.67 8.45 30.19
C GLY A 513 -17.93 8.82 29.37
N VAL A 514 -17.78 9.46 28.22
CA VAL A 514 -18.91 10.00 27.45
C VAL A 514 -19.54 8.87 26.67
N ARG A 515 -20.71 8.45 27.16
CA ARG A 515 -21.71 7.75 26.37
C ARG A 515 -22.04 8.61 25.15
N SER A 516 -21.53 8.26 23.99
CA SER A 516 -22.00 8.87 22.75
C SER A 516 -23.33 8.23 22.37
N GLU A 517 -24.43 8.80 22.82
CA GLU A 517 -25.70 8.68 22.12
C GLU A 517 -25.57 9.49 20.84
N ILE A 518 -25.30 8.85 19.71
CA ILE A 518 -25.49 9.45 18.39
C ILE A 518 -26.98 9.45 18.13
N SER A 519 -27.63 10.57 18.38
CA SER A 519 -29.01 10.83 17.95
C SER A 519 -29.01 10.98 16.43
N SER A 520 -29.48 9.96 15.71
CA SER A 520 -29.86 10.07 14.30
C SER A 520 -31.23 10.70 14.20
N SER A 521 -31.29 12.01 13.97
CA SER A 521 -32.51 12.66 13.48
C SER A 521 -32.34 12.94 11.99
N ALA A 522 -32.84 12.04 11.17
CA ALA A 522 -33.21 12.31 9.78
C ALA A 522 -34.36 11.35 9.43
N GLU A 523 -35.55 11.85 9.44
CA GLU A 523 -36.74 11.23 8.83
C GLU A 523 -36.45 11.05 7.32
N TYR A 524 -36.55 9.81 6.82
CA TYR A 524 -36.73 9.55 5.39
C TYR A 524 -37.88 8.55 5.18
N ALA A 525 -38.79 8.99 4.32
CA ALA A 525 -39.99 8.28 3.88
C ALA A 525 -39.68 6.93 3.20
N GLY A 526 -40.61 5.99 3.37
CA GLY A 526 -40.53 4.60 2.96
C GLY A 526 -40.23 4.36 1.46
N GLY A 527 -39.33 3.45 1.22
CA GLY A 527 -39.07 2.82 -0.05
C GLY A 527 -38.31 1.53 0.20
N THR A 528 -38.89 0.41 -0.17
CA THR A 528 -38.27 -0.92 -0.13
C THR A 528 -37.00 -0.94 -0.94
N LEU A 529 -35.84 -1.06 -0.26
CA LEU A 529 -34.53 -1.24 -0.86
C LEU A 529 -34.03 -2.66 -0.60
N SER A 530 -33.71 -3.34 -1.68
CA SER A 530 -32.95 -4.58 -1.70
C SER A 530 -31.55 -4.35 -1.13
N ALA A 531 -31.12 -5.25 -0.26
CA ALA A 531 -29.87 -5.19 0.46
C ALA A 531 -28.66 -5.30 -0.49
N ASP A 532 -28.02 -4.16 -0.74
CA ASP A 532 -26.68 -4.11 -1.28
C ASP A 532 -25.83 -3.26 -0.32
N HIS A 533 -25.27 -3.93 0.71
CA HIS A 533 -24.59 -3.28 1.86
C HIS A 533 -23.14 -2.91 1.58
N SER A 534 -22.68 -2.92 0.31
CA SER A 534 -21.29 -2.61 -0.03
C SER A 534 -20.97 -1.10 -0.19
N HIS A 535 -21.95 -0.22 -0.08
CA HIS A 535 -21.77 1.22 -0.39
C HIS A 535 -21.93 2.20 0.78
N SER A 536 -22.21 1.76 2.01
CA SER A 536 -22.65 2.69 3.09
C SER A 536 -21.56 3.33 3.97
N THR A 537 -20.28 3.05 3.75
CA THR A 537 -19.19 3.54 4.65
C THR A 537 -18.30 4.64 4.08
N LEU A 538 -18.59 5.18 2.88
CA LEU A 538 -17.87 6.33 2.32
C LEU A 538 -18.41 7.70 2.83
N HIS A 539 -19.43 7.71 3.69
CA HIS A 539 -20.13 8.93 4.09
C HIS A 539 -19.67 9.55 5.42
N THR A 540 -18.70 8.95 6.13
CA THR A 540 -18.16 9.56 7.34
C THR A 540 -16.79 10.16 7.02
N PRO A 541 -16.58 11.46 7.22
CA PRO A 541 -15.26 12.07 7.07
C PRO A 541 -14.23 11.32 7.92
N PRO A 542 -13.00 11.10 7.43
CA PRO A 542 -11.97 10.41 8.19
C PRO A 542 -11.66 11.19 9.47
N SER A 543 -11.62 10.51 10.59
CA SER A 543 -11.30 11.09 11.90
C SER A 543 -9.80 10.98 12.24
N SER A 544 -9.07 10.16 11.48
CA SER A 544 -7.64 9.93 11.65
C SER A 544 -6.97 9.66 10.30
N ILE A 545 -5.64 9.73 10.29
CA ILE A 545 -4.84 9.36 9.12
C ILE A 545 -5.04 7.88 8.74
N ILE A 546 -5.29 6.99 9.69
CA ILE A 546 -5.56 5.58 9.44
C ILE A 546 -6.90 5.42 8.73
N ASP A 547 -7.97 6.10 9.19
CA ASP A 547 -9.27 6.08 8.52
C ASP A 547 -9.16 6.59 7.08
N TRP A 548 -8.33 7.62 6.86
CA TRP A 548 -8.09 8.16 5.53
C TRP A 548 -7.38 7.15 4.61
N PHE A 549 -6.38 6.40 5.11
CA PHE A 549 -5.75 5.33 4.33
C PHE A 549 -6.73 4.19 4.01
N GLN A 550 -7.60 3.82 4.95
CA GLN A 550 -8.65 2.81 4.72
C GLN A 550 -9.63 3.25 3.63
N LEU A 551 -10.03 4.53 3.63
CA LEU A 551 -10.87 5.10 2.57
C LEU A 551 -10.18 5.07 1.20
N ARG A 552 -8.88 5.38 1.13
CA ARG A 552 -8.09 5.27 -0.10
C ARG A 552 -8.09 3.84 -0.64
N LEU A 553 -7.83 2.85 0.22
CA LEU A 553 -7.84 1.44 -0.18
C LEU A 553 -9.22 1.01 -0.67
N LYS A 554 -10.28 1.38 0.04
CA LYS A 554 -11.66 1.08 -0.36
C LYS A 554 -12.01 1.71 -1.72
N TRP A 555 -11.53 2.93 -1.98
CA TRP A 555 -11.68 3.57 -3.28
C TRP A 555 -10.91 2.79 -4.37
N MET A 556 -9.67 2.35 -4.09
CA MET A 556 -8.86 1.57 -5.03
C MET A 556 -9.48 0.20 -5.36
N GLU A 557 -10.15 -0.46 -4.43
CA GLU A 557 -10.80 -1.77 -4.61
C GLU A 557 -11.87 -1.79 -5.70
N GLN A 558 -12.40 -0.64 -6.09
CA GLN A 558 -13.34 -0.52 -7.20
C GLN A 558 -12.66 -0.90 -8.54
N TYR A 559 -11.35 -0.65 -8.65
CA TYR A 559 -10.59 -0.76 -9.90
C TYR A 559 -9.51 -1.84 -9.86
N PHE A 560 -8.96 -2.13 -8.68
CA PHE A 560 -7.79 -2.98 -8.54
C PHE A 560 -8.07 -4.19 -7.65
N ASP A 561 -7.41 -5.30 -7.97
CA ASP A 561 -7.51 -6.55 -7.22
C ASP A 561 -6.21 -6.87 -6.46
N ALA A 562 -5.16 -6.11 -6.72
CA ALA A 562 -3.88 -6.11 -6.01
C ALA A 562 -3.35 -4.68 -5.91
N VAL A 563 -2.48 -4.42 -4.93
CA VAL A 563 -1.90 -3.09 -4.71
C VAL A 563 -0.39 -3.19 -4.42
N ARG A 564 0.40 -2.29 -5.00
CA ARG A 564 1.76 -1.97 -4.57
C ARG A 564 1.65 -0.89 -3.50
N ILE A 565 2.24 -1.15 -2.35
CA ILE A 565 2.38 -0.17 -1.27
C ILE A 565 3.70 0.53 -1.52
N ASP A 566 3.63 1.75 -2.03
CA ASP A 566 4.80 2.58 -2.25
C ASP A 566 5.46 2.92 -0.92
N HIS A 567 6.79 2.81 -0.85
CA HIS A 567 7.59 3.09 0.33
C HIS A 567 6.98 2.55 1.63
N VAL A 568 6.75 1.24 1.72
CA VAL A 568 6.12 0.59 2.90
C VAL A 568 6.84 0.95 4.22
N LEU A 569 8.13 1.29 4.14
CA LEU A 569 8.92 1.75 5.28
C LEU A 569 8.33 2.98 5.95
N GLY A 570 7.54 3.79 5.25
CA GLY A 570 6.83 4.93 5.81
C GLY A 570 5.84 4.57 6.92
N PHE A 571 5.34 3.32 6.97
CA PHE A 571 4.52 2.82 8.08
C PHE A 571 5.34 2.40 9.29
N PHE A 572 6.62 2.08 9.11
CA PHE A 572 7.59 1.81 10.18
C PHE A 572 8.19 3.12 10.68
N ARG A 573 8.74 3.87 9.76
CA ARG A 573 9.41 5.15 9.95
C ARG A 573 9.51 5.90 8.62
N ILE A 574 9.48 7.20 8.68
CA ILE A 574 9.72 8.07 7.54
C ILE A 574 10.95 8.93 7.80
N TRP A 575 11.67 9.31 6.75
CA TRP A 575 12.74 10.28 6.84
C TRP A 575 12.14 11.68 6.75
N GLU A 576 12.16 12.41 7.87
CA GLU A 576 11.67 13.78 7.95
C GLU A 576 12.82 14.77 7.76
N ILE A 577 12.65 15.68 6.84
CA ILE A 577 13.61 16.74 6.50
C ILE A 577 12.98 18.05 6.90
N PRO A 578 13.61 18.87 7.76
CA PRO A 578 13.11 20.19 8.13
C PRO A 578 12.86 21.08 6.90
N GLU A 579 11.83 21.92 6.93
CA GLU A 579 11.48 22.78 5.79
C GLU A 579 12.59 23.78 5.44
N ASP A 580 13.42 24.16 6.40
CA ASP A 580 14.57 25.06 6.23
C ASP A 580 15.84 24.38 5.68
N ALA A 581 15.81 23.05 5.49
CA ALA A 581 16.85 22.25 4.87
C ALA A 581 16.64 22.08 3.35
N VAL A 582 17.74 21.96 2.62
CA VAL A 582 17.80 21.56 1.20
C VAL A 582 18.33 20.13 1.08
N PHE A 583 19.37 19.79 1.83
CA PHE A 583 19.94 18.45 1.86
C PHE A 583 19.23 17.56 2.87
N ALA A 584 18.91 16.37 2.48
CA ALA A 584 18.26 15.39 3.35
C ALA A 584 19.16 14.91 4.51
N VAL A 585 20.46 15.19 4.49
CA VAL A 585 21.39 14.90 5.61
C VAL A 585 20.98 15.57 6.93
N LEU A 586 20.19 16.65 6.89
CA LEU A 586 19.65 17.33 8.05
C LEU A 586 18.34 16.73 8.56
N GLY A 587 17.89 15.65 7.99
CA GLY A 587 16.70 14.91 8.41
C GLY A 587 16.98 13.94 9.57
N HIS A 588 15.89 13.37 10.07
CA HIS A 588 15.87 12.31 11.08
C HIS A 588 14.71 11.36 10.82
N PHE A 589 14.73 10.18 11.45
CA PHE A 589 13.59 9.25 11.37
C PHE A 589 12.43 9.69 12.28
N SER A 590 11.21 9.54 11.79
CA SER A 590 9.95 9.74 12.53
C SER A 590 9.01 8.53 12.31
N PRO A 591 8.47 7.89 13.39
CA PRO A 591 8.82 8.14 14.78
C PRO A 591 10.22 7.61 15.11
N SER A 592 10.82 8.17 16.15
CA SER A 592 12.14 7.73 16.64
C SER A 592 12.23 7.88 18.14
N LEU A 593 13.32 7.33 18.71
CA LEU A 593 13.68 7.44 20.11
C LEU A 593 14.93 8.35 20.21
N PRO A 594 14.77 9.68 20.24
CA PRO A 594 15.90 10.60 20.36
C PRO A 594 16.63 10.38 21.69
N MET A 595 17.87 10.87 21.80
CA MET A 595 18.76 10.65 22.93
C MET A 595 18.80 11.86 23.84
N THR A 596 18.76 11.65 25.14
CA THR A 596 19.07 12.69 26.13
C THR A 596 20.58 12.95 26.19
N GLN A 597 20.98 14.12 26.72
CA GLN A 597 22.37 14.39 27.03
C GLN A 597 23.00 13.28 27.90
N GLY A 598 22.30 12.83 28.95
CA GLY A 598 22.81 11.76 29.84
C GLY A 598 23.06 10.44 29.12
N GLU A 599 22.22 10.07 28.15
CA GLU A 599 22.44 8.87 27.32
C GLU A 599 23.68 9.03 26.45
N ILE A 600 23.88 10.21 25.83
CA ILE A 600 25.06 10.50 25.00
C ILE A 600 26.32 10.38 25.84
N GLU A 601 26.35 10.96 27.06
CA GLU A 601 27.47 10.90 27.99
C GLU A 601 27.72 9.47 28.51
N TYR A 602 26.67 8.66 28.67
CA TYR A 602 26.79 7.24 29.01
C TYR A 602 27.57 6.43 27.97
N PHE A 603 27.46 6.80 26.65
CA PHE A 603 28.28 6.19 25.60
C PHE A 603 29.76 6.62 25.68
N GLY A 604 30.09 7.60 26.51
CA GLY A 604 31.46 8.11 26.75
C GLY A 604 31.79 9.38 25.93
N LEU A 605 30.80 10.06 25.36
CA LEU A 605 30.96 11.33 24.65
C LEU A 605 30.53 12.49 25.56
N PRO A 606 31.43 13.30 26.13
CA PRO A 606 31.07 14.49 26.88
C PRO A 606 30.28 15.44 25.99
N PHE A 607 29.02 15.70 26.35
CA PHE A 607 28.14 16.47 25.47
C PHE A 607 28.40 17.96 25.54
N ARG A 608 28.70 18.57 24.39
CA ARG A 608 28.99 20.02 24.25
C ARG A 608 27.96 20.57 23.24
N LYS A 609 26.77 20.98 23.73
CA LYS A 609 25.63 21.42 22.88
C LYS A 609 26.08 22.39 21.79
N ASP A 610 26.73 23.51 22.17
CA ASP A 610 27.16 24.57 21.22
C ASP A 610 28.15 24.12 20.16
N LEU A 611 28.92 23.06 20.43
CA LEU A 611 29.89 22.52 19.47
C LEU A 611 29.26 21.48 18.55
N PHE A 612 28.31 20.69 19.07
CA PHE A 612 27.81 19.50 18.39
C PHE A 612 26.51 19.72 17.61
N THR A 613 25.72 20.75 17.98
CA THR A 613 24.45 21.07 17.33
C THR A 613 24.53 22.32 16.44
N ARG A 614 25.65 23.04 16.43
CA ARG A 614 25.86 24.23 15.60
C ARG A 614 26.95 23.96 14.56
N PRO A 615 26.87 24.55 13.35
CA PRO A 615 27.85 24.37 12.30
C PRO A 615 29.29 24.55 12.77
N PHE A 616 30.16 23.58 12.45
CA PHE A 616 31.59 23.62 12.80
C PHE A 616 32.38 24.32 11.71
N ILE A 617 32.59 25.62 11.86
CA ILE A 617 33.22 26.50 10.87
C ILE A 617 34.52 27.05 11.44
N ASN A 618 35.67 26.67 10.86
CA ASN A 618 36.98 27.22 11.18
C ASN A 618 37.78 27.52 9.88
N ASP A 619 38.94 28.12 10.01
CA ASP A 619 39.78 28.51 8.86
C ASP A 619 40.16 27.33 7.96
N ARG A 620 40.39 26.14 8.53
CA ARG A 620 40.71 24.92 7.78
C ARG A 620 39.54 24.44 6.95
N VAL A 621 38.34 24.43 7.52
CA VAL A 621 37.10 24.06 6.81
C VAL A 621 36.84 25.04 5.67
N LEU A 622 36.93 26.33 5.96
CA LEU A 622 36.74 27.37 4.94
C LEU A 622 37.75 27.27 3.78
N GLN A 623 39.03 27.03 4.09
CA GLN A 623 40.04 26.86 3.07
C GLN A 623 39.77 25.64 2.19
N ARG A 624 39.31 24.52 2.78
CA ARG A 624 38.95 23.29 2.06
C ARG A 624 37.78 23.49 1.11
N LEU A 625 36.73 24.21 1.55
CA LEU A 625 35.50 24.38 0.79
C LEU A 625 35.57 25.51 -0.26
N PHE A 626 36.22 26.62 0.06
CA PHE A 626 36.13 27.86 -0.73
C PHE A 626 37.43 28.28 -1.37
N GLY A 627 38.57 27.71 -0.99
CA GLY A 627 39.87 28.03 -1.60
C GLY A 627 40.15 29.53 -1.65
N LEU A 628 40.29 30.13 -2.84
CA LEU A 628 40.56 31.55 -3.02
C LEU A 628 39.41 32.49 -2.57
N HIS A 629 38.19 31.97 -2.43
CA HIS A 629 37.00 32.76 -2.05
C HIS A 629 36.84 32.91 -0.53
N VAL A 630 37.75 32.36 0.31
CA VAL A 630 37.62 32.39 1.79
C VAL A 630 37.42 33.79 2.33
N GLY A 631 38.18 34.80 1.81
CA GLY A 631 38.06 36.19 2.22
C GLY A 631 36.65 36.74 1.97
N TYR A 632 36.16 36.53 0.76
CA TYR A 632 34.79 36.92 0.38
C TYR A 632 33.73 36.26 1.25
N VAL A 633 33.83 34.95 1.49
CA VAL A 633 32.88 34.21 2.32
C VAL A 633 32.86 34.69 3.76
N LYS A 634 34.05 34.95 4.36
CA LYS A 634 34.14 35.50 5.72
C LYS A 634 33.46 36.86 5.85
N GLU A 635 33.69 37.73 4.92
CA GLU A 635 33.17 39.11 4.93
C GLU A 635 31.63 39.14 4.75
N HIS A 636 31.13 38.35 3.81
CA HIS A 636 29.73 38.45 3.38
C HIS A 636 28.79 37.55 4.17
N PHE A 637 29.23 36.36 4.59
CA PHE A 637 28.34 35.32 5.14
C PHE A 637 28.58 34.97 6.61
N LEU A 638 29.77 35.30 7.17
CA LEU A 638 30.16 34.80 8.48
C LEU A 638 30.33 35.94 9.50
N ILE A 639 30.21 35.56 10.78
CA ILE A 639 30.57 36.36 11.95
C ILE A 639 31.55 35.60 12.84
N PRO A 640 32.60 36.23 13.41
CA PRO A 640 33.53 35.56 14.31
C PRO A 640 32.84 35.05 15.59
N ARG A 641 33.23 33.85 16.02
CA ARG A 641 32.85 33.20 17.28
C ARG A 641 34.11 32.90 18.10
N SER A 642 33.96 32.62 19.40
CA SER A 642 35.05 32.28 20.29
C SER A 642 35.85 31.07 19.77
N TYR A 643 37.13 30.98 20.17
CA TYR A 643 38.03 29.88 19.86
C TYR A 643 38.36 29.66 18.36
N GLY A 644 38.37 30.75 17.59
CA GLY A 644 38.70 30.69 16.16
C GLY A 644 37.64 30.05 15.27
N LEU A 645 36.41 29.96 15.79
CA LEU A 645 35.26 29.50 15.04
C LEU A 645 34.49 30.68 14.43
N TYR A 646 33.57 30.36 13.52
CA TYR A 646 32.65 31.30 12.89
C TYR A 646 31.24 30.76 13.00
N ASP A 647 30.26 31.70 13.02
CA ASP A 647 28.84 31.40 12.81
C ASP A 647 28.39 31.98 11.46
N LEU A 648 27.37 31.41 10.85
CA LEU A 648 26.68 32.03 9.74
C LEU A 648 25.88 33.23 10.19
N LYS A 649 25.80 34.28 9.38
CA LYS A 649 24.89 35.44 9.63
C LYS A 649 23.45 34.93 9.58
N ALA A 650 22.55 35.55 10.32
CA ALA A 650 21.14 35.14 10.43
C ALA A 650 20.39 35.07 9.10
N GLU A 651 20.86 35.80 8.08
CA GLU A 651 20.33 35.80 6.73
C GLU A 651 20.75 34.54 5.92
N TYR A 652 21.70 33.73 6.45
CA TYR A 652 22.30 32.57 5.76
C TYR A 652 22.44 31.34 6.69
N ASP A 653 21.82 31.35 7.87
CA ASP A 653 21.99 30.31 8.90
C ASP A 653 21.21 29.02 8.60
N THR A 654 20.35 29.01 7.58
CA THR A 654 19.69 27.80 7.08
C THR A 654 19.94 27.60 5.56
N GLN A 655 19.82 26.36 5.10
CA GLN A 655 20.03 26.09 3.68
C GLN A 655 18.98 26.76 2.79
N GLN A 656 17.74 26.91 3.25
CA GLN A 656 16.69 27.61 2.51
C GLN A 656 16.97 29.11 2.35
N LYS A 657 17.46 29.77 3.40
CA LYS A 657 17.87 31.17 3.30
C LYS A 657 19.03 31.36 2.33
N VAL A 658 20.00 30.46 2.36
CA VAL A 658 21.08 30.42 1.36
C VAL A 658 20.50 30.24 -0.06
N ARG A 659 19.59 29.29 -0.27
CA ARG A 659 18.95 29.05 -1.57
C ARG A 659 18.26 30.30 -2.10
N GLN A 660 17.47 30.97 -1.28
CA GLN A 660 16.78 32.21 -1.63
C GLN A 660 17.77 33.34 -2.01
N ALA A 661 18.86 33.49 -1.26
CA ALA A 661 19.87 34.51 -1.51
C ALA A 661 20.67 34.30 -2.82
N PHE A 662 20.69 33.06 -3.32
CA PHE A 662 21.34 32.69 -4.58
C PHE A 662 20.37 32.45 -5.73
N GLU A 663 19.08 32.73 -5.54
CA GLU A 663 18.07 32.58 -6.59
C GLU A 663 18.42 33.47 -7.80
N GLY A 664 18.38 32.91 -9.01
CA GLY A 664 18.74 33.56 -10.26
C GLY A 664 20.25 33.71 -10.50
N LYS A 665 21.13 33.29 -9.60
CA LYS A 665 22.59 33.31 -9.77
C LYS A 665 23.05 31.95 -10.30
N ASN A 666 23.34 31.86 -11.60
CA ASN A 666 23.67 30.61 -12.29
C ASN A 666 25.12 30.50 -12.74
N ASP A 667 25.97 31.48 -12.36
CA ASP A 667 27.41 31.41 -12.67
C ASP A 667 28.13 30.41 -11.75
N GLU A 668 29.19 29.82 -12.26
CA GLU A 668 29.92 28.71 -11.60
C GLU A 668 30.40 29.08 -10.17
N ASN A 669 30.92 30.29 -10.00
CA ASN A 669 31.39 30.76 -8.69
C ASN A 669 30.25 30.91 -7.67
N SER A 670 29.11 31.46 -8.08
CA SER A 670 27.93 31.60 -7.23
C SER A 670 27.40 30.22 -6.82
N LEU A 671 27.31 29.28 -7.74
CA LEU A 671 26.86 27.92 -7.44
C LEU A 671 27.85 27.21 -6.50
N TRP A 672 29.16 27.34 -6.71
CA TRP A 672 30.17 26.79 -5.81
C TRP A 672 30.06 27.35 -4.38
N ILE A 673 29.93 28.67 -4.25
CA ILE A 673 29.79 29.34 -2.94
C ILE A 673 28.50 28.88 -2.25
N ARG A 674 27.39 28.84 -2.97
CA ARG A 674 26.11 28.32 -2.47
C ARG A 674 26.25 26.90 -1.91
N ASP A 675 26.81 26.00 -2.69
CA ASP A 675 26.96 24.59 -2.31
C ASP A 675 27.93 24.40 -1.13
N GLY A 676 28.96 25.23 -1.08
CA GLY A 676 29.86 25.30 0.07
C GLY A 676 29.15 25.79 1.35
N LEU A 677 28.24 26.77 1.24
CA LEU A 677 27.43 27.24 2.36
C LEU A 677 26.44 26.17 2.84
N TYR A 678 25.81 25.40 1.92
CA TYR A 678 24.97 24.26 2.31
C TYR A 678 25.73 23.23 3.13
N ARG A 679 26.98 22.93 2.75
CA ARG A 679 27.86 22.01 3.50
C ARG A 679 28.24 22.57 4.86
N LEU A 680 28.52 23.88 4.98
CA LEU A 680 28.76 24.49 6.29
C LEU A 680 27.56 24.30 7.24
N VAL A 681 26.34 24.59 6.77
CA VAL A 681 25.13 24.39 7.57
C VAL A 681 24.97 22.95 8.05
N SER A 682 25.41 21.98 7.25
CA SER A 682 25.27 20.55 7.53
C SER A 682 26.37 19.97 8.44
N ASP A 683 27.45 20.74 8.75
CA ASP A 683 28.60 20.20 9.52
C ASP A 683 28.32 20.26 11.02
N VAL A 684 27.42 19.36 11.48
CA VAL A 684 27.02 19.13 12.89
C VAL A 684 27.09 17.65 13.24
N LEU A 685 27.28 17.31 14.54
CA LEU A 685 27.23 15.92 15.02
C LEU A 685 25.83 15.49 15.40
N PHE A 686 25.02 16.39 15.91
CA PHE A 686 23.66 16.12 16.36
C PHE A 686 22.67 17.15 15.84
N LEU A 687 21.47 16.69 15.58
CA LEU A 687 20.29 17.52 15.33
C LEU A 687 19.43 17.50 16.60
N GLU A 688 18.90 18.65 17.01
CA GLU A 688 17.94 18.73 18.09
C GLU A 688 16.55 18.31 17.58
N ASP A 689 15.80 17.55 18.38
CA ASP A 689 14.46 17.10 18.01
C ASP A 689 13.51 18.32 17.95
N PRO A 690 12.81 18.56 16.83
CA PRO A 690 11.97 19.76 16.69
C PRO A 690 10.73 19.75 17.59
N ARG A 691 10.32 18.60 18.13
CA ARG A 691 9.11 18.40 18.95
C ARG A 691 9.43 18.09 20.41
N GLN A 692 10.67 17.69 20.71
CA GLN A 692 11.13 17.31 22.06
C GLN A 692 12.38 18.12 22.43
N PRO A 693 12.26 19.23 23.14
CA PRO A 693 13.40 20.06 23.55
C PRO A 693 14.45 19.26 24.34
N ASP A 694 15.73 19.56 24.15
CA ASP A 694 16.87 18.90 24.76
C ASP A 694 16.98 17.38 24.50
N MET A 695 16.37 16.92 23.40
CA MET A 695 16.53 15.59 22.85
C MET A 695 17.26 15.68 21.51
N TYR A 696 18.11 14.69 21.20
CA TYR A 696 19.07 14.78 20.11
C TYR A 696 19.06 13.53 19.23
N HIS A 697 19.25 13.76 17.92
CA HIS A 697 19.48 12.72 16.91
C HIS A 697 20.92 12.82 16.43
N PRO A 698 21.72 11.73 16.41
CA PRO A 698 22.98 11.74 15.68
C PRO A 698 22.72 12.07 14.20
N ARG A 699 23.47 13.01 13.64
CA ARG A 699 23.31 13.38 12.23
C ARG A 699 23.88 12.28 11.35
N ILE A 700 23.08 11.82 10.39
CA ILE A 700 23.51 10.76 9.46
C ILE A 700 24.72 11.19 8.61
N GLY A 701 25.72 10.33 8.48
CA GLY A 701 26.95 10.64 7.74
C GLY A 701 27.90 11.62 8.45
N ALA A 702 27.64 12.05 9.68
CA ALA A 702 28.50 12.99 10.39
C ALA A 702 29.94 12.46 10.64
N THR A 703 30.16 11.16 10.59
CA THR A 703 31.49 10.53 10.70
C THR A 703 32.44 10.90 9.55
N GLN A 704 31.95 11.52 8.49
CA GLN A 704 32.74 11.98 7.33
C GLN A 704 32.98 13.49 7.35
N GLU A 705 32.50 14.19 8.37
CA GLU A 705 32.54 15.66 8.44
C GLU A 705 33.66 16.22 9.29
N PRO A 706 34.08 17.46 9.06
CA PRO A 706 35.12 18.15 9.82
C PRO A 706 34.88 18.21 11.32
N VAL A 707 33.63 18.32 11.77
CA VAL A 707 33.28 18.33 13.20
C VAL A 707 33.66 17.01 13.86
N PHE A 708 33.47 15.88 13.18
CA PHE A 708 33.91 14.57 13.68
C PHE A 708 35.43 14.45 13.68
N ASP A 709 36.09 14.96 12.63
CA ASP A 709 37.57 14.96 12.56
C ASP A 709 38.21 15.70 13.73
N ALA A 710 37.53 16.72 14.27
CA ALA A 710 38.00 17.52 15.39
C ALA A 710 37.89 16.85 16.78
N LEU A 711 37.20 15.69 16.87
CA LEU A 711 37.10 14.91 18.11
C LEU A 711 38.39 14.19 18.44
N THR A 712 38.61 13.91 19.74
CA THR A 712 39.69 13.03 20.19
C THR A 712 39.44 11.58 19.73
N PRO A 713 40.45 10.70 19.70
CA PRO A 713 40.24 9.30 19.37
C PRO A 713 39.15 8.61 20.19
N GLU A 714 39.15 8.88 21.51
CA GLU A 714 38.17 8.31 22.46
C GLU A 714 36.75 8.83 22.20
N GLU A 715 36.62 10.12 21.88
CA GLU A 715 35.33 10.72 21.54
C GLU A 715 34.81 10.18 20.18
N LYS A 716 35.69 9.94 19.21
CA LYS A 716 35.35 9.31 17.93
C LYS A 716 34.80 7.90 18.12
N ASP A 717 35.49 7.09 18.93
CA ASP A 717 35.04 5.74 19.25
C ASP A 717 33.70 5.74 19.98
N ALA A 718 33.51 6.67 20.93
CA ALA A 718 32.24 6.86 21.63
C ALA A 718 31.11 7.24 20.67
N TYR A 719 31.35 8.20 19.78
CA TYR A 719 30.37 8.64 18.77
C TYR A 719 30.01 7.51 17.81
N VAL A 720 30.98 6.73 17.32
CA VAL A 720 30.71 5.60 16.41
C VAL A 720 29.84 4.53 17.11
N ARG A 721 30.11 4.19 18.39
CA ARG A 721 29.26 3.26 19.13
C ARG A 721 27.84 3.78 19.28
N LEU A 722 27.68 5.05 19.67
CA LEU A 722 26.39 5.73 19.79
C LEU A 722 25.64 5.76 18.44
N TYR A 723 26.34 6.15 17.38
CA TYR A 723 25.81 6.21 16.01
C TYR A 723 25.27 4.85 15.55
N ASN A 724 26.07 3.78 15.74
CA ASN A 724 25.66 2.42 15.36
C ASN A 724 24.47 1.94 16.18
N ASN A 725 24.43 2.24 17.50
CA ASN A 725 23.28 1.92 18.33
C ASN A 725 22.03 2.63 17.82
N TYR A 726 22.13 3.94 17.53
CA TYR A 726 20.99 4.75 17.09
C TYR A 726 20.43 4.27 15.75
N PHE A 727 21.24 4.13 14.72
CA PHE A 727 20.75 3.85 13.36
C PHE A 727 20.41 2.37 13.11
N TYR A 728 21.04 1.42 13.83
CA TYR A 728 20.93 -0.01 13.49
C TYR A 728 20.32 -0.90 14.59
N GLN A 729 20.17 -0.41 15.83
CA GLN A 729 19.74 -1.27 16.94
C GLN A 729 18.55 -0.71 17.74
N ARG A 730 18.67 0.55 18.20
CA ARG A 730 17.79 1.19 19.19
C ARG A 730 16.30 1.09 18.87
N HIS A 731 15.96 1.22 17.60
CA HIS A 731 14.58 1.40 17.16
C HIS A 731 13.86 0.12 16.72
N ASN A 732 14.56 -1.00 16.56
CA ASN A 732 13.99 -2.19 15.92
C ASN A 732 12.67 -2.67 16.56
N MET A 733 12.63 -2.80 17.89
CA MET A 733 11.41 -3.22 18.60
C MET A 733 10.29 -2.17 18.45
N PHE A 734 10.64 -0.91 18.63
CA PHE A 734 9.70 0.21 18.55
C PHE A 734 9.09 0.34 17.15
N TRP A 735 9.92 0.35 16.09
CA TRP A 735 9.43 0.41 14.73
C TRP A 735 8.63 -0.83 14.32
N GLY A 736 9.03 -2.01 14.79
CA GLY A 736 8.30 -3.25 14.55
C GLY A 736 6.89 -3.23 15.15
N ALA A 737 6.76 -2.82 16.41
CA ALA A 737 5.46 -2.67 17.07
C ALA A 737 4.58 -1.59 16.39
N THR A 738 5.17 -0.43 16.08
CA THR A 738 4.49 0.66 15.38
C THR A 738 3.94 0.22 14.03
N ALA A 739 4.77 -0.44 13.22
CA ALA A 739 4.36 -0.92 11.90
C ALA A 739 3.32 -2.03 11.97
N MET A 740 3.47 -2.96 12.93
CA MET A 740 2.49 -4.03 13.13
C MET A 740 1.11 -3.44 13.40
N HIS A 741 1.03 -2.44 14.28
CA HIS A 741 -0.22 -1.74 14.56
C HIS A 741 -0.77 -1.03 13.32
N ARG A 742 0.01 -0.14 12.71
CA ARG A 742 -0.43 0.68 11.57
C ARG A 742 -0.82 -0.15 10.34
N LEU A 743 0.00 -1.13 9.97
CA LEU A 743 -0.28 -1.97 8.79
C LEU A 743 -1.48 -2.89 9.01
N THR A 744 -1.68 -3.40 10.23
CA THR A 744 -2.88 -4.19 10.57
C THR A 744 -4.14 -3.35 10.44
N GLU A 745 -4.14 -2.13 10.98
CA GLU A 745 -5.28 -1.23 10.91
C GLU A 745 -5.58 -0.79 9.46
N VAL A 746 -4.55 -0.43 8.70
CA VAL A 746 -4.73 0.09 7.34
C VAL A 746 -5.10 -1.03 6.36
N PHE A 747 -4.37 -2.15 6.38
CA PHE A 747 -4.49 -3.20 5.36
C PHE A 747 -5.27 -4.45 5.80
N GLY A 748 -5.62 -4.57 7.08
CA GLY A 748 -6.30 -5.75 7.63
C GLY A 748 -7.69 -6.02 7.05
N HIS A 749 -8.32 -5.02 6.44
CA HIS A 749 -9.68 -5.11 5.89
C HIS A 749 -9.76 -5.17 4.36
N THR A 750 -8.64 -4.94 3.65
CA THR A 750 -8.64 -5.03 2.18
C THR A 750 -8.55 -6.46 1.69
N ARG A 751 -9.22 -6.75 0.59
CA ARG A 751 -9.11 -8.01 -0.14
C ARG A 751 -8.17 -7.92 -1.36
N MET A 752 -7.55 -6.77 -1.58
CA MET A 752 -6.47 -6.65 -2.57
C MET A 752 -5.25 -7.43 -2.10
N LEU A 753 -4.55 -8.07 -3.02
CA LEU A 753 -3.25 -8.67 -2.71
C LEU A 753 -2.22 -7.57 -2.47
N CYS A 754 -1.74 -7.43 -1.23
CA CYS A 754 -0.81 -6.39 -0.85
C CYS A 754 0.64 -6.78 -1.17
N CYS A 755 1.36 -5.90 -1.86
CA CYS A 755 2.76 -6.06 -2.24
C CYS A 755 3.54 -4.81 -1.81
N ALA A 756 4.53 -4.99 -0.95
CA ALA A 756 5.36 -3.88 -0.48
C ALA A 756 6.40 -3.45 -1.52
N GLU A 757 6.71 -2.18 -1.57
CA GLU A 757 7.99 -1.69 -2.05
C GLU A 757 8.87 -1.49 -0.81
N ASP A 758 9.82 -2.38 -0.61
CA ASP A 758 10.69 -2.48 0.56
C ASP A 758 12.18 -2.40 0.14
N LEU A 759 12.54 -1.29 -0.49
CA LEU A 759 13.89 -0.97 -0.93
C LEU A 759 14.57 0.03 0.01
N GLY A 760 15.91 0.11 -0.06
CA GLY A 760 16.72 1.05 0.70
C GLY A 760 17.26 0.49 2.01
N MET A 761 17.46 1.33 3.02
CA MET A 761 17.99 0.93 4.33
C MET A 761 16.90 0.23 5.15
N LEU A 762 16.93 -1.11 5.17
CA LEU A 762 15.93 -1.95 5.83
C LEU A 762 16.33 -2.22 7.29
N PRO A 763 15.52 -1.80 8.29
CA PRO A 763 15.65 -2.28 9.66
C PRO A 763 15.33 -3.79 9.77
N ASP A 764 15.95 -4.48 10.73
CA ASP A 764 15.73 -5.92 10.94
C ASP A 764 14.28 -6.30 11.26
N CYS A 765 13.48 -5.37 11.77
CA CYS A 765 12.07 -5.59 12.09
C CYS A 765 11.15 -5.67 10.86
N VAL A 766 11.60 -5.23 9.67
CA VAL A 766 10.72 -5.11 8.48
C VAL A 766 10.26 -6.48 7.99
N GLN A 767 11.20 -7.38 7.72
CA GLN A 767 10.87 -8.71 7.19
C GLN A 767 9.94 -9.51 8.11
N PRO A 768 10.18 -9.61 9.43
CA PRO A 768 9.27 -10.28 10.36
C PRO A 768 7.83 -9.72 10.35
N VAL A 769 7.68 -8.39 10.29
CA VAL A 769 6.36 -7.75 10.24
C VAL A 769 5.63 -8.08 8.93
N LEU A 770 6.30 -7.92 7.78
CA LEU A 770 5.70 -8.24 6.48
C LEU A 770 5.34 -9.72 6.37
N ASP A 771 6.19 -10.62 6.88
CA ASP A 771 5.92 -12.05 6.92
C ASP A 771 4.70 -12.39 7.79
N GLN A 772 4.55 -11.78 8.97
CA GLN A 772 3.42 -11.99 9.85
C GLN A 772 2.11 -11.47 9.22
N LEU A 773 2.14 -10.35 8.53
CA LEU A 773 0.99 -9.76 7.83
C LEU A 773 0.75 -10.35 6.45
N ARG A 774 1.60 -11.29 5.99
CA ARG A 774 1.52 -11.91 4.66
C ARG A 774 1.57 -10.93 3.49
N ILE A 775 2.20 -9.78 3.67
CA ILE A 775 2.46 -8.79 2.63
C ILE A 775 3.65 -9.28 1.79
N LEU A 776 3.51 -9.25 0.47
CA LEU A 776 4.57 -9.69 -0.44
C LEU A 776 5.70 -8.66 -0.48
N THR A 777 6.95 -9.12 -0.39
CA THR A 777 8.16 -8.30 -0.53
C THR A 777 8.55 -8.10 -2.00
N LEU A 778 9.40 -7.12 -2.30
CA LEU A 778 9.95 -6.89 -3.64
C LEU A 778 11.38 -7.45 -3.73
N GLU A 779 11.63 -8.29 -4.73
CA GLU A 779 12.94 -8.92 -4.95
C GLU A 779 13.53 -8.50 -6.30
N ILE A 780 14.69 -7.83 -6.26
CA ILE A 780 15.40 -7.33 -7.43
C ILE A 780 16.82 -7.91 -7.43
N GLN A 781 17.18 -8.66 -8.48
CA GLN A 781 18.46 -9.35 -8.53
C GLN A 781 19.67 -8.41 -8.44
N SER A 782 19.58 -7.24 -9.05
CA SER A 782 20.65 -6.24 -9.05
C SER A 782 20.71 -5.35 -7.80
N MET A 783 19.76 -5.51 -6.87
CA MET A 783 19.67 -4.80 -5.59
C MET A 783 19.39 -5.78 -4.45
N PRO A 784 20.38 -6.61 -4.06
CA PRO A 784 20.17 -7.60 -3.01
C PRO A 784 19.95 -6.91 -1.65
N LYS A 785 18.97 -7.43 -0.89
CA LYS A 785 18.69 -6.97 0.48
C LYS A 785 19.75 -7.44 1.49
N GLN A 786 20.48 -8.50 1.16
CA GLN A 786 21.54 -9.04 2.01
C GLN A 786 22.83 -8.27 1.77
N SER A 787 23.44 -7.79 2.83
CA SER A 787 24.76 -7.13 2.77
C SER A 787 25.86 -8.11 2.33
N GLY A 788 26.85 -7.60 1.58
CA GLY A 788 27.99 -8.38 1.10
C GLY A 788 27.79 -9.11 -0.24
N PHE A 789 26.59 -9.05 -0.82
CA PHE A 789 26.33 -9.58 -2.16
C PHE A 789 26.13 -8.44 -3.16
N GLU A 790 26.74 -8.54 -4.34
CA GLU A 790 26.52 -7.59 -5.43
C GLU A 790 25.23 -7.92 -6.23
N PHE A 791 24.88 -9.20 -6.30
CA PHE A 791 23.67 -9.71 -6.97
C PHE A 791 22.98 -10.75 -6.11
N ALA A 792 21.64 -10.71 -6.07
CA ALA A 792 20.86 -11.72 -5.37
C ALA A 792 20.77 -13.04 -6.18
N HIS A 793 20.68 -14.16 -5.46
CA HIS A 793 20.39 -15.46 -6.05
C HIS A 793 18.88 -15.67 -6.15
N LEU A 794 18.36 -15.72 -7.36
CA LEU A 794 16.92 -15.85 -7.63
C LEU A 794 16.27 -17.07 -6.97
N ASP A 795 17.02 -18.17 -6.84
CA ASP A 795 16.53 -19.40 -6.17
C ASP A 795 16.31 -19.21 -4.66
N GLY A 796 16.90 -18.16 -4.07
CA GLY A 796 16.74 -17.80 -2.66
C GLY A 796 15.56 -16.87 -2.38
N ASN A 797 14.84 -16.43 -3.41
CA ASN A 797 13.70 -15.54 -3.21
C ASN A 797 12.62 -16.19 -2.33
N PRO A 798 12.04 -15.46 -1.35
CA PRO A 798 10.91 -15.99 -0.59
C PRO A 798 9.69 -16.20 -1.50
N TYR A 799 8.86 -17.21 -1.18
CA TYR A 799 7.63 -17.46 -1.96
C TYR A 799 6.69 -16.25 -1.95
N ARG A 800 6.50 -15.63 -0.77
CA ARG A 800 5.68 -14.41 -0.63
C ARG A 800 6.44 -13.17 -1.09
N SER A 801 6.75 -13.12 -2.39
CA SER A 801 7.45 -11.98 -2.99
C SER A 801 7.02 -11.73 -4.43
N VAL A 802 7.38 -10.55 -4.92
CA VAL A 802 7.31 -10.10 -6.31
C VAL A 802 8.73 -10.02 -6.85
N ALA A 803 9.08 -10.85 -7.81
CA ALA A 803 10.35 -10.75 -8.52
C ALA A 803 10.21 -9.79 -9.70
N THR A 804 11.19 -8.90 -9.87
CA THR A 804 11.32 -8.05 -11.06
C THR A 804 12.78 -7.89 -11.46
N ILE A 805 13.03 -7.50 -12.71
CA ILE A 805 14.36 -7.17 -13.21
C ILE A 805 14.68 -5.71 -12.91
N SER A 806 13.75 -4.83 -13.25
CA SER A 806 13.85 -3.39 -13.04
C SER A 806 12.52 -2.80 -12.58
N THR A 807 12.57 -1.64 -11.94
CA THR A 807 11.41 -0.80 -11.65
C THR A 807 11.42 0.44 -12.54
N HIS A 808 10.40 1.28 -12.45
CA HIS A 808 10.37 2.56 -13.17
C HIS A 808 11.45 3.55 -12.69
N ASP A 809 12.02 3.36 -11.49
CA ASP A 809 13.11 4.19 -10.92
C ASP A 809 14.50 3.70 -11.30
N MET A 810 14.57 2.54 -11.96
CA MET A 810 15.83 1.91 -12.35
C MET A 810 16.00 1.92 -13.86
N PRO A 811 17.24 1.81 -14.38
CA PRO A 811 17.44 1.56 -15.80
C PRO A 811 16.83 0.20 -16.19
N PRO A 812 16.08 0.11 -17.30
CA PRO A 812 15.64 -1.17 -17.87
C PRO A 812 16.84 -2.05 -18.18
N LEU A 813 16.64 -3.37 -18.28
CA LEU A 813 17.67 -4.39 -18.41
C LEU A 813 18.76 -4.05 -19.45
N ARG A 814 18.36 -3.54 -20.62
CA ARG A 814 19.31 -3.20 -21.71
C ARG A 814 20.20 -2.02 -21.32
N LEU A 815 19.64 -0.99 -20.72
CA LEU A 815 20.40 0.18 -20.27
C LEU A 815 21.29 -0.19 -19.09
N TRP A 816 20.75 -0.94 -18.11
CA TRP A 816 21.52 -1.45 -16.98
C TRP A 816 22.76 -2.25 -17.43
N TRP A 817 22.61 -3.05 -18.49
CA TRP A 817 23.70 -3.83 -19.07
C TRP A 817 24.82 -2.93 -19.63
N GLU A 818 24.47 -1.80 -20.25
CA GLU A 818 25.41 -0.90 -20.92
C GLU A 818 26.05 0.15 -20.00
N GLU A 819 25.40 0.51 -18.87
CA GLU A 819 25.84 1.57 -17.97
C GLU A 819 27.18 1.29 -17.28
N SER A 820 27.53 0.04 -16.98
CA SER A 820 28.76 -0.34 -16.30
C SER A 820 29.29 -1.65 -16.84
N PRO A 821 30.25 -1.60 -17.79
CA PRO A 821 30.83 -2.78 -18.38
C PRO A 821 31.51 -3.71 -17.35
N GLU A 822 32.12 -3.15 -16.29
CA GLU A 822 32.73 -3.91 -15.20
C GLU A 822 31.71 -4.71 -14.39
N ARG A 823 30.58 -4.06 -13.98
CA ARG A 823 29.49 -4.71 -13.30
C ARG A 823 28.87 -5.81 -14.20
N THR A 824 28.64 -5.49 -15.45
CA THR A 824 28.08 -6.41 -16.45
C THR A 824 29.00 -7.62 -16.67
N GLN A 825 30.31 -7.43 -16.71
CA GLN A 825 31.25 -8.54 -16.79
C GLN A 825 31.18 -9.45 -15.58
N ARG A 826 31.08 -8.89 -14.36
CA ARG A 826 30.92 -9.70 -13.14
C ARG A 826 29.59 -10.47 -13.14
N TYR A 827 28.49 -9.82 -13.54
CA TYR A 827 27.18 -10.47 -13.68
C TYR A 827 27.19 -11.61 -14.70
N TYR A 828 27.82 -11.38 -15.87
CA TYR A 828 27.96 -12.34 -16.96
C TYR A 828 28.68 -13.61 -16.52
N VAL A 829 29.76 -13.46 -15.74
CA VAL A 829 30.55 -14.58 -15.23
C VAL A 829 29.88 -15.26 -14.03
N SER A 830 29.48 -14.47 -13.01
CA SER A 830 29.02 -15.03 -11.73
C SER A 830 27.58 -15.52 -11.79
N MET A 831 26.68 -14.74 -12.39
CA MET A 831 25.25 -15.06 -12.39
C MET A 831 24.81 -15.85 -13.62
N LEU A 832 25.28 -15.47 -14.82
CA LEU A 832 24.95 -16.21 -16.05
C LEU A 832 25.87 -17.40 -16.30
N GLN A 833 26.98 -17.51 -15.53
CA GLN A 833 27.94 -18.62 -15.63
C GLN A 833 28.54 -18.73 -17.06
N LYS A 834 28.78 -17.61 -17.73
CA LYS A 834 29.36 -17.54 -19.06
C LYS A 834 30.85 -17.31 -19.00
N GLN A 835 31.56 -17.73 -20.03
CA GLN A 835 33.02 -17.53 -20.18
C GLN A 835 33.30 -16.43 -21.19
N GLY A 836 34.49 -15.81 -21.06
CA GLY A 836 34.93 -14.76 -21.96
C GLY A 836 34.43 -13.38 -21.58
N ARG A 837 34.49 -12.48 -22.56
CA ARG A 837 34.04 -11.08 -22.36
C ARG A 837 32.53 -10.93 -22.59
N ALA A 838 31.88 -10.21 -21.71
CA ALA A 838 30.46 -9.84 -21.88
C ALA A 838 30.30 -9.00 -23.17
N PRO A 839 29.25 -9.23 -23.96
CA PRO A 839 28.90 -8.35 -25.09
C PRO A 839 28.69 -6.91 -24.64
N GLU A 840 29.13 -5.95 -25.45
CA GLU A 840 28.90 -4.51 -25.17
C GLU A 840 27.42 -4.15 -25.10
N HIS A 841 26.64 -4.68 -26.03
CA HIS A 841 25.17 -4.55 -26.06
C HIS A 841 24.50 -5.87 -25.71
N LEU A 842 23.43 -5.83 -24.95
CA LEU A 842 22.69 -7.04 -24.55
C LEU A 842 22.05 -7.73 -25.76
N PRO A 843 22.50 -8.96 -26.13
CA PRO A 843 21.82 -9.71 -27.19
C PRO A 843 20.45 -10.22 -26.74
N ALA A 844 19.51 -10.32 -27.68
CA ALA A 844 18.14 -10.78 -27.41
C ALA A 844 18.07 -12.15 -26.73
N HIS A 845 18.95 -13.10 -27.09
CA HIS A 845 18.97 -14.43 -26.47
C HIS A 845 19.46 -14.42 -25.02
N LEU A 846 20.36 -13.50 -24.62
CA LEU A 846 20.76 -13.33 -23.22
C LEU A 846 19.66 -12.66 -22.41
N ALA A 847 18.95 -11.68 -22.99
CA ALA A 847 17.77 -11.12 -22.35
C ALA A 847 16.70 -12.18 -22.10
N GLU A 848 16.47 -13.07 -23.08
CA GLU A 848 15.56 -14.21 -22.93
C GLU A 848 15.98 -15.15 -21.78
N GLU A 849 17.28 -15.46 -21.68
CA GLU A 849 17.81 -16.28 -20.59
C GLU A 849 17.60 -15.63 -19.22
N ILE A 850 17.85 -14.32 -19.10
CA ILE A 850 17.65 -13.55 -17.85
C ILE A 850 16.16 -13.57 -17.46
N ILE A 851 15.25 -13.28 -18.41
CA ILE A 851 13.80 -13.34 -18.17
C ILE A 851 13.35 -14.74 -17.75
N ALA A 852 13.85 -15.78 -18.44
CA ALA A 852 13.53 -17.17 -18.08
C ALA A 852 13.94 -17.49 -16.64
N ARG A 853 15.13 -17.09 -16.20
CA ARG A 853 15.60 -17.26 -14.81
C ARG A 853 14.67 -16.62 -13.80
N HIS A 854 14.18 -15.40 -14.06
CA HIS A 854 13.21 -14.71 -13.21
C HIS A 854 11.85 -15.43 -13.19
N LEU A 855 11.39 -15.96 -14.32
CA LEU A 855 10.15 -16.75 -14.37
C LEU A 855 10.26 -18.06 -13.56
N TYR A 856 11.43 -18.68 -13.47
CA TYR A 856 11.64 -19.94 -12.71
C TYR A 856 11.88 -19.70 -11.22
N CYS A 857 12.10 -18.48 -10.73
CA CYS A 857 12.34 -18.21 -9.32
C CYS A 857 11.14 -18.63 -8.43
N PRO A 858 11.35 -18.85 -7.11
CA PRO A 858 10.27 -19.27 -6.19
C PRO A 858 9.19 -18.22 -5.94
N SER A 859 9.45 -16.95 -6.23
CA SER A 859 8.51 -15.84 -5.95
C SER A 859 7.09 -16.12 -6.44
N MET A 860 6.09 -15.72 -5.69
CA MET A 860 4.67 -15.86 -6.05
C MET A 860 4.36 -15.12 -7.35
N LEU A 861 4.84 -13.90 -7.48
CA LEU A 861 4.65 -13.06 -8.67
C LEU A 861 5.99 -12.80 -9.37
N CYS A 862 5.98 -12.80 -10.69
CA CYS A 862 7.07 -12.30 -11.52
C CYS A 862 6.49 -11.24 -12.45
N ILE A 863 6.73 -9.95 -12.12
CA ILE A 863 6.18 -8.80 -12.84
C ILE A 863 7.34 -8.01 -13.40
N LEU A 864 7.50 -8.02 -14.72
CA LEU A 864 8.59 -7.33 -15.41
C LEU A 864 8.08 -6.10 -16.13
N SER A 865 8.95 -5.10 -16.31
CA SER A 865 8.61 -3.95 -17.15
C SER A 865 8.34 -4.36 -18.60
N LEU A 866 7.52 -3.59 -19.31
CA LEU A 866 7.29 -3.85 -20.74
C LEU A 866 8.60 -3.81 -21.54
N GLN A 867 9.51 -2.88 -21.21
CA GLN A 867 10.80 -2.75 -21.83
C GLN A 867 11.67 -4.01 -21.63
N ASP A 868 11.66 -4.56 -20.43
CA ASP A 868 12.38 -5.80 -20.12
C ASP A 868 11.83 -6.99 -20.91
N TRP A 869 10.51 -7.12 -21.01
CA TRP A 869 9.87 -8.13 -21.85
C TRP A 869 10.29 -8.00 -23.33
N LEU A 870 10.27 -6.78 -23.88
CA LEU A 870 10.64 -6.53 -25.28
C LEU A 870 12.15 -6.73 -25.53
N ALA A 871 13.01 -6.66 -24.51
CA ALA A 871 14.47 -6.83 -24.67
C ALA A 871 14.88 -8.16 -25.33
N MET A 872 14.04 -9.21 -25.19
CA MET A 872 14.34 -10.54 -25.77
C MET A 872 13.96 -10.70 -27.26
N ASP A 873 13.52 -9.62 -27.91
CA ASP A 873 13.19 -9.64 -29.34
C ASP A 873 13.91 -8.49 -30.06
N SER A 874 14.71 -8.84 -31.07
CA SER A 874 15.55 -7.86 -31.79
C SER A 874 14.78 -6.91 -32.68
N GLU A 875 13.55 -7.28 -33.07
CA GLU A 875 12.71 -6.48 -33.97
C GLU A 875 11.74 -5.58 -33.18
N LEU A 876 11.23 -6.09 -32.04
CA LEU A 876 10.23 -5.40 -31.24
C LEU A 876 10.81 -4.47 -30.17
N ARG A 877 12.08 -4.67 -29.73
CA ARG A 877 12.71 -3.78 -28.76
C ARG A 877 13.04 -2.40 -29.33
N GLY A 878 13.05 -1.36 -28.49
CA GLY A 878 13.42 -0.01 -28.90
C GLY A 878 14.84 0.07 -29.49
N LYS A 879 15.09 1.05 -30.35
CA LYS A 879 16.40 1.21 -31.00
C LYS A 879 17.47 1.61 -29.99
N HIS A 880 17.15 2.51 -29.08
CA HIS A 880 18.08 3.13 -28.13
C HIS A 880 17.71 2.80 -26.70
N PRO A 881 18.53 2.03 -25.94
CA PRO A 881 18.20 1.65 -24.55
C PRO A 881 17.95 2.84 -23.61
N ARG A 882 18.63 3.97 -23.82
CA ARG A 882 18.45 5.18 -23.01
C ARG A 882 17.06 5.80 -23.11
N GLU A 883 16.40 5.66 -24.26
CA GLU A 883 15.03 6.16 -24.49
C GLU A 883 13.96 5.31 -23.79
N GLU A 884 14.33 4.10 -23.33
CA GLU A 884 13.46 3.20 -22.59
C GLU A 884 13.37 3.55 -21.10
N ARG A 885 14.22 4.44 -20.57
CA ARG A 885 14.21 4.84 -19.16
C ARG A 885 13.03 5.76 -18.87
N ILE A 886 12.33 5.49 -17.75
CA ILE A 886 11.16 6.24 -17.30
C ILE A 886 11.57 7.34 -16.32
N ASN A 887 12.23 6.97 -15.22
CA ASN A 887 12.64 7.88 -14.16
C ASN A 887 14.13 7.83 -13.87
N VAL A 888 14.67 8.98 -13.46
CA VAL A 888 16.00 9.14 -12.88
C VAL A 888 15.81 9.84 -11.52
N PRO A 889 15.69 9.12 -10.40
CA PRO A 889 15.33 9.70 -9.10
C PRO A 889 16.24 10.83 -8.63
N SER A 890 17.53 10.80 -8.99
CA SER A 890 18.51 11.84 -8.66
C SER A 890 18.40 13.10 -9.53
N ASP A 891 17.60 13.09 -10.60
CA ASP A 891 17.36 14.24 -11.47
C ASP A 891 16.02 14.91 -11.13
N PRO A 892 16.01 16.06 -10.42
CA PRO A 892 14.77 16.76 -10.07
C PRO A 892 14.05 17.37 -11.28
N TYR A 893 14.71 17.39 -12.45
CA TYR A 893 14.15 17.87 -13.70
C TYR A 893 13.76 16.74 -14.64
N ASN A 894 13.68 15.49 -14.15
CA ASN A 894 13.24 14.38 -14.96
C ASN A 894 11.79 14.56 -15.44
N HIS A 895 11.61 14.51 -16.75
CA HIS A 895 10.28 14.56 -17.37
C HIS A 895 9.79 13.13 -17.57
N TRP A 896 8.64 12.80 -17.02
CA TRP A 896 7.96 11.50 -17.17
C TRP A 896 7.31 11.38 -18.56
N LYS A 897 8.12 11.46 -19.61
CA LYS A 897 7.72 11.57 -21.02
C LYS A 897 7.88 10.27 -21.81
N TYR A 898 8.34 9.19 -21.14
CA TYR A 898 8.50 7.91 -21.82
C TYR A 898 7.19 7.47 -22.48
N ARG A 899 7.29 7.01 -23.73
CA ARG A 899 6.19 6.49 -24.51
C ARG A 899 6.65 5.28 -25.30
N MET A 900 5.85 4.19 -25.26
CA MET A 900 6.18 2.99 -26.04
C MET A 900 6.24 3.33 -27.53
N HIS A 901 7.23 2.77 -28.24
CA HIS A 901 7.44 3.03 -29.66
C HIS A 901 6.54 2.22 -30.58
N LEU A 902 6.02 1.09 -30.08
CA LEU A 902 5.01 0.24 -30.77
C LEU A 902 3.60 0.67 -30.37
N THR A 903 2.62 0.40 -31.24
CA THR A 903 1.22 0.46 -30.82
C THR A 903 0.81 -0.85 -30.14
N LEU A 904 -0.22 -0.80 -29.30
CA LEU A 904 -0.79 -2.01 -28.68
C LEU A 904 -1.35 -2.96 -29.74
N GLU A 905 -1.87 -2.44 -30.83
CA GLU A 905 -2.34 -3.22 -31.97
C GLU A 905 -1.18 -3.99 -32.63
N ASP A 906 -0.02 -3.34 -32.85
CA ASP A 906 1.17 -4.00 -33.38
C ASP A 906 1.66 -5.10 -32.43
N LEU A 907 1.64 -4.81 -31.12
CA LEU A 907 2.06 -5.75 -30.08
C LEU A 907 1.12 -6.97 -30.01
N ILE A 908 -0.19 -6.78 -30.11
CA ILE A 908 -1.18 -7.87 -30.19
C ILE A 908 -0.98 -8.69 -31.47
N ALA A 909 -0.68 -8.03 -32.60
CA ALA A 909 -0.44 -8.68 -33.87
C ALA A 909 0.87 -9.49 -33.94
N ALA A 910 1.82 -9.25 -33.04
CA ALA A 910 3.12 -9.95 -32.98
C ALA A 910 2.97 -11.39 -32.49
N THR A 911 2.19 -12.22 -33.17
CA THR A 911 1.79 -13.58 -32.73
C THR A 911 2.96 -14.50 -32.42
N LYS A 912 4.04 -14.44 -33.20
CA LYS A 912 5.25 -15.26 -32.95
C LYS A 912 5.88 -14.94 -31.60
N TYR A 913 6.02 -13.64 -31.29
CA TYR A 913 6.53 -13.15 -30.02
C TYR A 913 5.58 -13.51 -28.88
N ASN A 914 4.28 -13.25 -29.03
CA ASN A 914 3.27 -13.54 -28.01
C ASN A 914 3.22 -15.03 -27.66
N ASN A 915 3.31 -15.92 -28.63
CA ASN A 915 3.38 -17.36 -28.42
C ASN A 915 4.67 -17.79 -27.71
N LYS A 916 5.80 -17.14 -27.99
CA LYS A 916 7.06 -17.38 -27.29
C LYS A 916 6.92 -17.00 -25.81
N VAL A 917 6.40 -15.80 -25.49
CA VAL A 917 6.15 -15.36 -24.10
C VAL A 917 5.22 -16.34 -23.38
N ARG A 918 4.09 -16.70 -24.00
CA ARG A 918 3.13 -17.67 -23.45
C ARG A 918 3.79 -19.00 -23.13
N THR A 919 4.65 -19.49 -24.02
CA THR A 919 5.36 -20.76 -23.82
C THR A 919 6.30 -20.67 -22.62
N MET A 920 7.03 -19.56 -22.46
CA MET A 920 7.94 -19.34 -21.32
C MET A 920 7.16 -19.32 -20.00
N ILE A 921 6.04 -18.57 -19.94
CA ILE A 921 5.19 -18.47 -18.76
C ILE A 921 4.60 -19.84 -18.41
N THR A 922 4.03 -20.56 -19.37
CA THR A 922 3.43 -21.89 -19.15
C THR A 922 4.46 -22.89 -18.63
N ARG A 923 5.68 -22.92 -19.22
CA ARG A 923 6.77 -23.81 -18.79
C ARG A 923 7.24 -23.51 -17.35
N SER A 924 7.21 -22.25 -16.93
CA SER A 924 7.54 -21.85 -15.56
C SER A 924 6.42 -22.12 -14.55
N LYS A 925 5.27 -22.63 -14.98
CA LYS A 925 4.06 -22.91 -14.16
C LYS A 925 3.47 -21.65 -13.52
N ARG A 926 3.44 -20.55 -14.27
CA ARG A 926 2.86 -19.25 -13.85
C ARG A 926 1.60 -18.90 -14.62
#